data_6b8a84b288261b5005f8dea88058203b
#
_entry.id   6b8a84b288261b5005f8dea88058203b
#
_cell.length_a   1.000
_cell.length_b   1.000
_cell.length_c   1.000
_cell.angle_alpha   90.00
_cell.angle_beta   90.00
_cell.angle_gamma   90.00
#
_symmetry.space_group_name_H-M   'P 1'
#
loop_
_entity.id
_entity.type
_entity.pdbx_description
1 polymer ?
#
loop_
_entity_poly.entity_id
_entity_poly.type
_entity_poly.pdbx_seq_one_letter_code
_entity_poly.pdbx_strand_id
1 'polypeptide(L)'
;MAFNHLPAGVHDALVPLSVTPVTDSVPMAKNHRPDRSPAEPGSRPEPGMLLDRLAAGPSRAARITHTEHLPPRAGRHAVWPDRIRPEVLAAVRAAGIEHPWAHQARVAEHALDGDSVVVATGTASGKSLAYLVPVLSALVDGSEAPNGRGATALYLAPTKALAADQCRSVKELSQPLGTSVRTAVYDGDTPFEEREWIRQYGTYVLTNPDMLHRGILPSHPRWSSFLKALKYVVIDECHTYRGVFGSHVAQVLRRLRRLCARYGASPVFLLASATAAEPSVAARRLTGLPVVEVADDASPRGELVFALWEPPLTELEGEKGAPVRRTATAEAADLLTDLTVQGMRSITFVRSRRGAELISVIAQERLAEVDRSLAGRVAAYRGGYLPEERRALERALHSGDLLGLAATNALELGLDISGLDAVVIAGYPGTRASLWQQAGRAGRSGQGALAVLVARDDPLDTFLVHHPEALFDQPVESTVLDPDNPYVLAPHLCAAAAELPLTEEDLKLFGPACEELLPQLEAAKLLRRRTRAWHWTRRERAADLTDIRGEGGRPVQVVEAGTGRLLGTVDAGAAHTTVHEGAVHLHQGRTYLVRSLDLEDSVALVEQATPAYSTVARDTTAISVLETDIEVPWGDGRLCYGSVEVTNQVVSFLRRRLITGEVLGETKLDLPPRTLRTRAVWWTVTEDQLDAARINPEILGGALHAAEHASIGMLPLFATCDRWDIGGVSVPLHPDTLLPTVFVYDGHPGGAGFAERAFHTARDWLTATREAIASCECDAGCPSCIQSPKCGNGNDPLHKRGAVRLLTVLLRGAAEAG
;
A
#
# COMPACT_ATOMS: atom_id res chain seq x y z
N MET A 1 -4.69 1.49 -21.66
CA MET A 1 -5.43 1.31 -22.92
C MET A 1 -6.86 0.96 -22.59
N ALA A 2 -7.75 1.90 -22.57
CA ALA A 2 -9.19 1.70 -22.61
C ALA A 2 -9.85 3.09 -22.65
N PHE A 3 -9.79 3.74 -23.79
CA PHE A 3 -10.51 4.97 -24.09
C PHE A 3 -11.06 4.90 -25.53
N ASN A 4 -11.83 3.92 -25.79
CA ASN A 4 -12.67 3.92 -26.99
C ASN A 4 -14.06 3.50 -26.53
N HIS A 5 -14.96 4.46 -26.47
CA HIS A 5 -16.40 4.53 -26.56
C HIS A 5 -16.97 5.49 -25.54
N LEU A 6 -16.74 6.80 -25.78
CA LEU A 6 -17.70 7.80 -25.42
C LEU A 6 -18.49 8.13 -26.69
N PRO A 7 -19.82 8.25 -26.66
CA PRO A 7 -20.62 8.67 -27.79
C PRO A 7 -20.18 10.04 -28.29
N ALA A 8 -20.30 10.27 -29.60
CA ALA A 8 -19.90 11.49 -30.29
C ALA A 8 -20.76 12.72 -29.92
N GLY A 9 -20.72 13.11 -28.68
CA GLY A 9 -21.45 14.26 -28.11
C GLY A 9 -20.71 14.95 -26.98
N VAL A 10 -19.61 14.38 -26.49
CA VAL A 10 -18.89 14.92 -25.33
C VAL A 10 -17.69 15.80 -25.71
N HIS A 11 -17.43 16.01 -26.99
CA HIS A 11 -16.29 16.81 -27.47
C HIS A 11 -16.43 18.34 -27.28
N ASP A 12 -17.66 18.87 -27.07
CA ASP A 12 -17.90 20.32 -26.97
C ASP A 12 -17.94 20.87 -25.54
N ALA A 13 -17.75 20.02 -24.49
CA ALA A 13 -17.85 20.45 -23.08
C ALA A 13 -16.49 20.71 -22.41
N LEU A 14 -15.37 20.73 -23.13
CA LEU A 14 -14.05 21.13 -22.59
C LEU A 14 -13.67 22.54 -23.04
N VAL A 15 -14.52 23.52 -22.76
CA VAL A 15 -14.14 24.94 -22.76
C VAL A 15 -13.55 25.26 -21.38
N PRO A 16 -12.43 25.97 -21.29
CA PRO A 16 -11.80 26.28 -20.01
C PRO A 16 -12.68 27.22 -19.19
N LEU A 17 -13.21 26.75 -18.07
CA LEU A 17 -13.84 27.59 -17.06
C LEU A 17 -12.75 28.47 -16.42
N SER A 18 -12.71 29.74 -16.83
CA SER A 18 -12.04 30.80 -16.10
C SER A 18 -12.71 30.97 -14.75
N VAL A 19 -11.98 30.68 -13.67
CA VAL A 19 -12.41 30.93 -12.30
C VAL A 19 -12.27 32.44 -12.05
N THR A 20 -13.38 33.18 -12.13
CA THR A 20 -13.52 34.48 -11.50
C THR A 20 -14.06 34.27 -10.08
N PRO A 21 -13.53 34.93 -9.06
CA PRO A 21 -14.06 34.84 -7.70
C PRO A 21 -15.40 35.59 -7.64
N VAL A 22 -16.49 34.84 -7.44
CA VAL A 22 -17.79 35.43 -7.15
C VAL A 22 -17.87 35.63 -5.64
N THR A 23 -17.65 36.85 -5.21
CA THR A 23 -18.14 37.39 -3.96
C THR A 23 -19.53 37.98 -4.24
N ASP A 24 -20.58 37.25 -3.96
CA ASP A 24 -21.88 37.85 -3.69
C ASP A 24 -22.74 36.92 -2.83
N SER A 25 -23.11 37.47 -1.69
CA SER A 25 -24.00 36.89 -0.72
C SER A 25 -25.42 36.86 -1.31
N VAL A 26 -25.92 35.62 -1.58
CA VAL A 26 -27.32 35.39 -1.89
C VAL A 26 -28.10 35.23 -0.58
N PRO A 27 -29.21 36.00 -0.34
CA PRO A 27 -30.00 35.85 0.87
C PRO A 27 -30.77 34.53 0.83
N MET A 28 -30.68 33.77 1.91
CA MET A 28 -31.46 32.56 2.13
C MET A 28 -32.94 32.86 2.17
N ALA A 29 -33.68 32.44 1.15
CA ALA A 29 -35.16 32.37 1.22
C ALA A 29 -35.54 31.27 2.21
N LYS A 30 -36.26 31.64 3.25
CA LYS A 30 -36.91 30.72 4.18
C LYS A 30 -38.02 29.97 3.44
N ASN A 31 -37.75 28.80 2.89
CA ASN A 31 -38.79 27.90 2.44
C ASN A 31 -39.22 27.02 3.62
N HIS A 32 -40.49 27.17 3.98
CA HIS A 32 -41.21 26.26 4.87
C HIS A 32 -41.16 24.84 4.28
N ARG A 33 -40.39 23.99 4.93
CA ARG A 33 -40.49 22.54 4.73
C ARG A 33 -41.75 22.05 5.44
N PRO A 34 -42.59 21.25 4.79
CA PRO A 34 -43.58 20.46 5.52
C PRO A 34 -42.82 19.46 6.39
N ASP A 35 -43.25 19.41 7.62
CA ASP A 35 -42.78 18.48 8.64
C ASP A 35 -42.94 17.03 8.14
N ARG A 36 -41.88 16.46 7.54
CA ARG A 36 -41.80 15.03 7.33
C ARG A 36 -41.08 14.47 8.55
N SER A 37 -41.86 13.93 9.44
CA SER A 37 -41.38 12.96 10.44
C SER A 37 -40.39 12.03 9.80
N PRO A 38 -39.24 11.68 10.46
CA PRO A 38 -38.32 10.71 9.92
C PRO A 38 -39.11 9.45 9.59
N ALA A 39 -39.09 9.03 8.32
CA ALA A 39 -39.66 7.77 7.90
C ALA A 39 -39.14 6.69 8.84
N GLU A 40 -40.04 5.89 9.41
CA GLU A 40 -39.67 4.67 10.12
C GLU A 40 -38.65 3.93 9.28
N PRO A 41 -37.61 3.34 9.87
CA PRO A 41 -36.60 2.61 9.14
C PRO A 41 -37.28 1.42 8.45
N GLY A 42 -37.69 1.62 7.20
CA GLY A 42 -38.10 0.53 6.32
C GLY A 42 -36.97 -0.48 6.35
N SER A 43 -37.28 -1.74 6.64
CA SER A 43 -36.32 -2.81 6.76
C SER A 43 -35.36 -2.75 5.55
N ARG A 44 -34.08 -2.43 5.81
CA ARG A 44 -33.05 -2.50 4.76
C ARG A 44 -33.06 -3.90 4.16
N PRO A 45 -32.89 -4.04 2.83
CA PRO A 45 -32.85 -5.35 2.23
C PRO A 45 -31.72 -6.18 2.83
N GLU A 46 -31.96 -7.45 3.06
CA GLU A 46 -30.90 -8.39 3.43
C GLU A 46 -29.78 -8.37 2.37
N PRO A 47 -28.50 -8.56 2.76
CA PRO A 47 -27.36 -8.47 1.82
C PRO A 47 -27.49 -9.37 0.60
N GLY A 48 -28.04 -10.60 0.78
CA GLY A 48 -28.33 -11.53 -0.31
C GLY A 48 -29.36 -10.98 -1.29
N MET A 49 -30.45 -10.40 -0.81
CA MET A 49 -31.44 -9.76 -1.69
C MET A 49 -30.89 -8.52 -2.41
N LEU A 50 -29.94 -7.80 -1.79
CA LEU A 50 -29.29 -6.68 -2.44
C LEU A 50 -28.41 -7.17 -3.60
N LEU A 51 -27.66 -8.25 -3.41
CA LEU A 51 -26.88 -8.89 -4.45
C LEU A 51 -27.77 -9.40 -5.60
N ASP A 52 -28.89 -10.07 -5.29
CA ASP A 52 -29.83 -10.56 -6.30
C ASP A 52 -30.39 -9.41 -7.18
N ARG A 53 -30.66 -8.25 -6.59
CA ARG A 53 -31.10 -7.05 -7.33
C ARG A 53 -30.00 -6.50 -8.23
N LEU A 54 -28.75 -6.46 -7.77
CA LEU A 54 -27.61 -6.02 -8.59
C LEU A 54 -27.31 -7.00 -9.74
N ALA A 55 -27.54 -8.27 -9.50
CA ALA A 55 -27.38 -9.34 -10.47
C ALA A 55 -28.62 -9.58 -11.34
N ALA A 56 -29.66 -8.73 -11.26
CA ALA A 56 -30.90 -8.92 -11.99
C ALA A 56 -30.67 -9.06 -13.50
N GLY A 57 -31.12 -10.18 -14.06
CA GLY A 57 -30.97 -10.54 -15.46
C GLY A 57 -29.84 -11.54 -15.74
N PRO A 58 -30.02 -12.43 -16.74
CA PRO A 58 -29.10 -13.55 -16.96
C PRO A 58 -27.66 -13.10 -17.31
N SER A 59 -27.48 -12.00 -18.04
CA SER A 59 -26.17 -11.48 -18.39
C SER A 59 -25.40 -10.90 -17.20
N ARG A 60 -26.09 -10.41 -16.17
CA ARG A 60 -25.46 -9.91 -14.93
C ARG A 60 -25.23 -11.01 -13.91
N ALA A 61 -26.16 -11.95 -13.77
CA ALA A 61 -26.01 -13.11 -12.92
C ALA A 61 -24.77 -13.95 -13.32
N ALA A 62 -24.52 -14.08 -14.62
CA ALA A 62 -23.35 -14.79 -15.15
C ALA A 62 -21.99 -14.12 -14.81
N ARG A 63 -21.98 -12.90 -14.29
CA ARG A 63 -20.73 -12.21 -13.85
C ARG A 63 -20.30 -12.57 -12.45
N ILE A 64 -21.19 -13.15 -11.64
CA ILE A 64 -20.87 -13.65 -10.30
C ILE A 64 -20.25 -15.02 -10.47
N THR A 65 -18.96 -15.12 -10.15
CA THR A 65 -18.20 -16.39 -10.18
C THR A 65 -18.33 -17.14 -8.86
N HIS A 66 -18.44 -16.41 -7.75
CA HIS A 66 -18.59 -16.98 -6.41
C HIS A 66 -19.28 -16.00 -5.45
N THR A 67 -19.99 -16.55 -4.46
CA THR A 67 -20.59 -15.81 -3.35
C THR A 67 -20.23 -16.50 -2.04
N GLU A 68 -19.51 -15.78 -1.17
CA GLU A 68 -19.15 -16.24 0.16
C GLU A 68 -20.08 -15.63 1.21
N HIS A 69 -20.63 -16.46 2.09
CA HIS A 69 -21.50 -16.05 3.18
C HIS A 69 -20.75 -16.13 4.51
N LEU A 70 -20.35 -15.00 5.06
CA LEU A 70 -19.70 -14.91 6.36
C LEU A 70 -20.74 -14.68 7.45
N PRO A 71 -21.02 -15.66 8.31
CA PRO A 71 -22.08 -15.56 9.31
C PRO A 71 -21.77 -14.49 10.36
N PRO A 72 -22.80 -13.95 11.03
CA PRO A 72 -22.59 -13.04 12.13
C PRO A 72 -21.86 -13.71 13.28
N ARG A 73 -21.02 -12.95 13.96
CA ARG A 73 -20.27 -13.39 15.15
C ARG A 73 -20.67 -12.56 16.35
N ALA A 74 -21.02 -13.24 17.46
CA ALA A 74 -21.27 -12.56 18.74
C ALA A 74 -19.96 -12.05 19.36
N GLY A 75 -20.03 -10.90 20.03
CA GLY A 75 -18.92 -10.37 20.80
C GLY A 75 -18.67 -11.12 22.09
N ARG A 76 -17.40 -11.22 22.51
CA ARG A 76 -17.00 -11.81 23.81
C ARG A 76 -16.40 -10.75 24.69
N HIS A 77 -17.11 -10.41 25.77
CA HIS A 77 -16.66 -9.43 26.75
C HIS A 77 -15.69 -10.02 27.78
N ALA A 78 -14.91 -9.14 28.41
CA ALA A 78 -14.06 -9.44 29.54
C ALA A 78 -14.16 -8.31 30.60
N VAL A 79 -13.32 -8.38 31.63
CA VAL A 79 -13.17 -7.33 32.64
C VAL A 79 -11.82 -6.65 32.42
N TRP A 80 -11.77 -5.32 32.59
CA TRP A 80 -10.50 -4.59 32.58
C TRP A 80 -9.60 -5.03 33.73
N PRO A 81 -8.27 -5.10 33.54
CA PRO A 81 -7.34 -5.38 34.62
C PRO A 81 -7.48 -4.39 35.79
N ASP A 82 -7.44 -4.88 37.04
CA ASP A 82 -7.62 -4.06 38.24
C ASP A 82 -6.58 -2.94 38.42
N ARG A 83 -5.43 -3.07 37.74
CA ARG A 83 -4.35 -2.08 37.73
C ARG A 83 -4.62 -0.84 36.87
N ILE A 84 -5.73 -0.80 36.11
CA ILE A 84 -6.13 0.38 35.35
C ILE A 84 -6.70 1.41 36.32
N ARG A 85 -6.31 2.67 36.15
CA ARG A 85 -6.80 3.79 36.99
C ARG A 85 -8.32 3.91 36.93
N PRO A 86 -9.01 4.03 38.07
CA PRO A 86 -10.46 4.16 38.09
C PRO A 86 -11.01 5.35 37.30
N GLU A 87 -10.24 6.45 37.25
CA GLU A 87 -10.60 7.66 36.49
C GLU A 87 -10.64 7.37 34.97
N VAL A 88 -9.73 6.54 34.47
CA VAL A 88 -9.70 6.12 33.06
C VAL A 88 -10.89 5.22 32.76
N LEU A 89 -11.20 4.27 33.65
CA LEU A 89 -12.40 3.42 33.50
C LEU A 89 -13.69 4.23 33.56
N ALA A 90 -13.74 5.27 34.37
CA ALA A 90 -14.88 6.20 34.42
C ALA A 90 -15.02 6.94 33.08
N ALA A 91 -13.93 7.43 32.49
CA ALA A 91 -13.94 8.08 31.18
C ALA A 91 -14.40 7.13 30.05
N VAL A 92 -13.94 5.87 30.07
CA VAL A 92 -14.35 4.84 29.12
C VAL A 92 -15.85 4.53 29.23
N ARG A 93 -16.35 4.41 30.46
CA ARG A 93 -17.80 4.22 30.71
C ARG A 93 -18.63 5.43 30.27
N ALA A 94 -18.13 6.65 30.51
CA ALA A 94 -18.78 7.87 30.05
C ALA A 94 -18.88 7.95 28.53
N ALA A 95 -17.94 7.31 27.82
CA ALA A 95 -18.00 7.12 26.35
C ALA A 95 -18.94 5.97 25.89
N GLY A 96 -19.70 5.35 26.80
CA GLY A 96 -20.68 4.30 26.50
C GLY A 96 -20.10 2.88 26.43
N ILE A 97 -18.87 2.68 26.91
CA ILE A 97 -18.20 1.37 26.87
C ILE A 97 -18.11 0.81 28.29
N GLU A 98 -19.05 -0.09 28.63
CA GLU A 98 -19.11 -0.69 29.97
C GLU A 98 -18.08 -1.83 30.15
N HIS A 99 -17.91 -2.66 29.15
CA HIS A 99 -17.04 -3.83 29.16
C HIS A 99 -16.13 -3.86 27.95
N PRO A 100 -14.85 -4.24 28.11
CA PRO A 100 -13.95 -4.46 26.97
C PRO A 100 -14.30 -5.74 26.25
N TRP A 101 -13.90 -5.84 24.99
CA TRP A 101 -13.76 -7.12 24.32
C TRP A 101 -12.59 -7.90 24.91
N ALA A 102 -12.64 -9.22 24.90
CA ALA A 102 -11.61 -10.05 25.52
C ALA A 102 -10.19 -9.77 24.99
N HIS A 103 -10.01 -9.48 23.71
CA HIS A 103 -8.72 -9.11 23.14
C HIS A 103 -8.21 -7.74 23.67
N GLN A 104 -9.11 -6.79 23.96
CA GLN A 104 -8.73 -5.49 24.52
C GLN A 104 -8.19 -5.64 25.95
N ALA A 105 -8.86 -6.43 26.79
CA ALA A 105 -8.42 -6.71 28.15
C ALA A 105 -7.06 -7.41 28.17
N ARG A 106 -6.84 -8.42 27.30
CA ARG A 106 -5.56 -9.14 27.18
C ARG A 106 -4.41 -8.22 26.77
N VAL A 107 -4.62 -7.36 25.79
CA VAL A 107 -3.60 -6.37 25.37
C VAL A 107 -3.25 -5.44 26.53
N ALA A 108 -4.26 -4.94 27.26
CA ALA A 108 -4.04 -4.08 28.41
C ALA A 108 -3.27 -4.79 29.52
N GLU A 109 -3.54 -6.08 29.77
CA GLU A 109 -2.84 -6.89 30.76
C GLU A 109 -1.35 -7.02 30.42
N HIS A 110 -1.00 -7.45 29.20
CA HIS A 110 0.39 -7.53 28.72
C HIS A 110 1.09 -6.17 28.77
N ALA A 111 0.41 -5.09 28.37
CA ALA A 111 0.99 -3.75 28.46
C ALA A 111 1.34 -3.34 29.90
N LEU A 112 0.51 -3.69 30.88
CA LEU A 112 0.74 -3.43 32.31
C LEU A 112 1.82 -4.33 32.90
N ASP A 113 2.00 -5.54 32.36
CA ASP A 113 3.09 -6.45 32.74
C ASP A 113 4.44 -6.01 32.17
N GLY A 114 4.45 -5.05 31.23
CA GLY A 114 5.67 -4.56 30.58
C GLY A 114 6.03 -5.33 29.31
N ASP A 115 5.15 -6.21 28.83
CA ASP A 115 5.34 -6.94 27.60
C ASP A 115 5.01 -6.07 26.39
N SER A 116 5.87 -6.10 25.37
CA SER A 116 5.49 -5.57 24.06
C SER A 116 4.48 -6.51 23.41
N VAL A 117 3.40 -5.96 22.86
CA VAL A 117 2.26 -6.75 22.35
C VAL A 117 1.81 -6.25 20.98
N VAL A 118 1.44 -7.18 20.11
CA VAL A 118 0.75 -6.89 18.85
C VAL A 118 -0.68 -7.41 18.89
N VAL A 119 -1.65 -6.51 18.65
CA VAL A 119 -3.05 -6.90 18.44
C VAL A 119 -3.33 -6.96 16.94
N ALA A 120 -3.66 -8.16 16.46
CA ALA A 120 -3.92 -8.42 15.05
C ALA A 120 -5.35 -8.94 14.88
N THR A 121 -6.31 -8.01 14.86
CA THR A 121 -7.74 -8.30 14.78
C THR A 121 -8.39 -7.53 13.63
N GLY A 122 -9.61 -7.91 13.25
CA GLY A 122 -10.34 -7.32 12.13
C GLY A 122 -10.51 -5.81 12.21
N THR A 123 -10.96 -5.20 11.12
CA THR A 123 -11.31 -3.78 11.06
C THR A 123 -12.48 -3.50 12.01
N ALA A 124 -12.50 -2.30 12.62
CA ALA A 124 -13.54 -1.89 13.57
C ALA A 124 -13.70 -2.79 14.82
N SER A 125 -12.72 -3.63 15.14
CA SER A 125 -12.72 -4.47 16.35
C SER A 125 -12.39 -3.70 17.64
N GLY A 126 -12.13 -2.40 17.56
CA GLY A 126 -11.83 -1.55 18.72
C GLY A 126 -10.37 -1.65 19.20
N LYS A 127 -9.42 -1.99 18.33
CA LYS A 127 -7.97 -2.05 18.62
C LYS A 127 -7.44 -0.81 19.33
N SER A 128 -7.94 0.38 18.95
CA SER A 128 -7.48 1.64 19.54
C SER A 128 -7.70 1.69 21.06
N LEU A 129 -8.83 1.18 21.55
CA LEU A 129 -9.11 1.15 22.98
C LEU A 129 -8.18 0.19 23.72
N ALA A 130 -7.75 -0.90 23.09
CA ALA A 130 -6.86 -1.89 23.68
C ALA A 130 -5.51 -1.31 24.11
N TYR A 131 -4.91 -0.43 23.28
CA TYR A 131 -3.66 0.23 23.63
C TYR A 131 -3.88 1.57 24.37
N LEU A 132 -5.01 2.25 24.13
CA LEU A 132 -5.23 3.57 24.70
C LEU A 132 -5.49 3.53 26.20
N VAL A 133 -6.23 2.53 26.69
CA VAL A 133 -6.57 2.41 28.12
C VAL A 133 -5.33 2.27 29.00
N PRO A 134 -4.37 1.35 28.77
CA PRO A 134 -3.15 1.28 29.55
C PRO A 134 -2.25 2.52 29.38
N VAL A 135 -2.23 3.13 28.19
CA VAL A 135 -1.49 4.38 27.96
C VAL A 135 -2.06 5.50 28.81
N LEU A 136 -3.38 5.74 28.76
CA LEU A 136 -4.03 6.79 29.57
C LEU A 136 -3.82 6.56 31.07
N SER A 137 -3.93 5.32 31.54
CA SER A 137 -3.67 4.96 32.93
C SER A 137 -2.26 5.38 33.36
N ALA A 138 -1.25 5.08 32.56
CA ALA A 138 0.12 5.47 32.83
C ALA A 138 0.34 7.00 32.81
N LEU A 139 -0.35 7.71 31.91
CA LEU A 139 -0.26 9.18 31.84
C LEU A 139 -0.90 9.84 33.07
N VAL A 140 -2.01 9.30 33.55
CA VAL A 140 -2.63 9.75 34.81
C VAL A 140 -1.69 9.53 36.00
N ASP A 141 -1.11 8.31 36.14
CA ASP A 141 -0.07 8.05 37.18
C ASP A 141 1.10 9.02 37.04
N GLY A 142 1.57 9.23 35.81
CA GLY A 142 2.68 10.15 35.54
C GLY A 142 2.38 11.62 35.84
N SER A 143 1.12 12.03 35.87
CA SER A 143 0.73 13.40 36.22
C SER A 143 0.92 13.73 37.70
N GLU A 144 1.01 12.74 38.57
CA GLU A 144 1.30 12.87 39.98
C GLU A 144 2.78 13.17 40.29
N ALA A 145 3.68 13.02 39.31
CA ALA A 145 5.09 13.39 39.45
C ALA A 145 5.25 14.91 39.66
N PRO A 146 6.31 15.38 40.37
CA PRO A 146 6.51 16.79 40.65
C PRO A 146 6.52 17.73 39.45
N ASN A 147 6.92 17.21 38.29
CA ASN A 147 6.91 17.94 37.03
C ASN A 147 5.62 17.70 36.19
N GLY A 148 4.67 16.95 36.73
CA GLY A 148 3.44 16.56 36.03
C GLY A 148 3.67 15.73 34.76
N ARG A 149 4.84 15.03 34.65
CA ARG A 149 5.28 14.35 33.44
C ARG A 149 6.15 13.14 33.78
N GLY A 150 5.71 12.32 34.75
CA GLY A 150 6.39 11.08 35.13
C GLY A 150 6.25 9.96 34.09
N ALA A 151 5.27 10.06 33.19
CA ALA A 151 5.11 9.16 32.07
C ALA A 151 4.75 9.94 30.80
N THR A 152 5.26 9.48 29.64
CA THR A 152 4.89 9.97 28.31
C THR A 152 4.63 8.79 27.39
N ALA A 153 3.91 9.04 26.30
CA ALA A 153 3.65 8.06 25.25
C ALA A 153 3.85 8.67 23.86
N LEU A 154 4.36 7.87 22.96
CA LEU A 154 4.54 8.21 21.54
C LEU A 154 3.63 7.34 20.70
N TYR A 155 2.88 7.95 19.78
CA TYR A 155 2.06 7.24 18.82
C TYR A 155 2.60 7.47 17.40
N LEU A 156 2.82 6.39 16.67
CA LEU A 156 3.29 6.39 15.29
C LEU A 156 2.17 5.94 14.35
N ALA A 157 1.79 6.84 13.45
CA ALA A 157 0.84 6.56 12.37
C ALA A 157 1.55 6.53 11.02
N PRO A 158 1.11 5.70 10.06
CA PRO A 158 1.65 5.71 8.71
C PRO A 158 1.33 7.00 7.95
N THR A 159 0.24 7.69 8.31
CA THR A 159 -0.23 8.91 7.65
C THR A 159 -0.56 10.03 8.63
N LYS A 160 -0.42 11.29 8.19
CA LYS A 160 -0.83 12.46 8.98
C LYS A 160 -2.33 12.47 9.30
N ALA A 161 -3.15 12.01 8.34
CA ALA A 161 -4.60 11.96 8.50
C ALA A 161 -5.02 11.05 9.66
N LEU A 162 -4.44 9.85 9.74
CA LEU A 162 -4.68 8.91 10.82
C LEU A 162 -4.25 9.50 12.18
N ALA A 163 -3.07 10.14 12.23
CA ALA A 163 -2.59 10.79 13.46
C ALA A 163 -3.53 11.89 13.94
N ALA A 164 -4.06 12.70 13.03
CA ALA A 164 -5.00 13.79 13.36
C ALA A 164 -6.35 13.24 13.84
N ASP A 165 -6.86 12.18 13.23
CA ASP A 165 -8.11 11.54 13.63
C ASP A 165 -8.00 10.88 15.00
N GLN A 166 -6.94 10.09 15.22
CA GLN A 166 -6.66 9.50 16.52
C GLN A 166 -6.44 10.56 17.62
N CYS A 167 -5.79 11.68 17.30
CA CYS A 167 -5.63 12.78 18.25
C CYS A 167 -6.99 13.35 18.71
N ARG A 168 -7.97 13.44 17.80
CA ARG A 168 -9.32 13.89 18.13
C ARG A 168 -10.00 12.89 19.06
N SER A 169 -10.01 11.62 18.69
CA SER A 169 -10.60 10.54 19.48
C SER A 169 -9.99 10.43 20.88
N VAL A 170 -8.66 10.58 20.99
CA VAL A 170 -7.96 10.59 22.28
C VAL A 170 -8.37 11.81 23.13
N LYS A 171 -8.46 13.00 22.55
CA LYS A 171 -8.87 14.22 23.25
C LYS A 171 -10.31 14.10 23.77
N GLU A 172 -11.21 13.55 22.99
CA GLU A 172 -12.59 13.32 23.38
C GLU A 172 -12.68 12.33 24.56
N LEU A 173 -12.03 11.17 24.46
CA LEU A 173 -12.02 10.16 25.52
C LEU A 173 -11.30 10.65 26.80
N SER A 174 -10.23 11.44 26.66
CA SER A 174 -9.44 11.95 27.80
C SER A 174 -9.96 13.25 28.39
N GLN A 175 -11.03 13.84 27.85
CA GLN A 175 -11.60 15.10 28.37
C GLN A 175 -11.89 15.05 29.88
N PRO A 176 -12.47 13.96 30.44
CA PRO A 176 -12.72 13.88 31.88
C PRO A 176 -11.44 13.79 32.73
N LEU A 177 -10.29 13.44 32.13
CA LEU A 177 -9.01 13.33 32.82
C LEU A 177 -8.26 14.68 32.95
N GLY A 178 -8.82 15.72 32.36
CA GLY A 178 -8.32 17.09 32.50
C GLY A 178 -6.88 17.26 31.96
N THR A 179 -6.05 17.97 32.73
CA THR A 179 -4.66 18.31 32.37
C THR A 179 -3.66 17.17 32.55
N SER A 180 -4.08 16.00 33.05
CA SER A 180 -3.23 14.81 33.21
C SER A 180 -2.81 14.26 31.81
N VAL A 181 -3.64 14.46 30.79
CA VAL A 181 -3.37 14.01 29.42
C VAL A 181 -3.28 15.21 28.47
N ARG A 182 -2.07 15.50 28.01
CA ARG A 182 -1.79 16.59 27.05
C ARG A 182 -1.43 16.00 25.69
N THR A 183 -2.46 15.82 24.87
CA THR A 183 -2.37 15.17 23.55
C THR A 183 -2.12 16.19 22.46
N ALA A 184 -1.13 15.95 21.60
CA ALA A 184 -0.81 16.80 20.46
C ALA A 184 -0.25 16.00 19.28
N VAL A 185 -0.52 16.49 18.05
CA VAL A 185 0.12 16.00 16.82
C VAL A 185 1.42 16.78 16.61
N TYR A 186 2.49 16.05 16.30
CA TYR A 186 3.79 16.63 15.96
C TYR A 186 4.26 16.09 14.62
N ASP A 187 4.07 16.89 13.58
CA ASP A 187 4.43 16.56 12.21
C ASP A 187 4.96 17.78 11.43
N GLY A 188 5.11 17.63 10.10
CA GLY A 188 5.62 18.70 9.24
C GLY A 188 4.73 19.93 9.19
N ASP A 189 3.43 19.79 9.45
CA ASP A 189 2.43 20.85 9.38
C ASP A 189 2.22 21.56 10.73
N THR A 190 2.81 21.01 11.82
CA THR A 190 2.71 21.59 13.16
C THR A 190 3.37 22.99 13.19
N PRO A 191 2.65 24.07 13.59
CA PRO A 191 3.18 25.41 13.69
C PRO A 191 4.40 25.49 14.61
N PHE A 192 5.33 26.39 14.28
CA PHE A 192 6.59 26.51 15.02
C PHE A 192 6.38 26.78 16.51
N GLU A 193 5.42 27.64 16.86
CA GLU A 193 5.08 28.02 18.25
C GLU A 193 4.54 26.83 19.04
N GLU A 194 3.71 25.99 18.42
CA GLU A 194 3.17 24.79 19.06
C GLU A 194 4.27 23.73 19.29
N ARG A 195 5.28 23.66 18.40
CA ARG A 195 6.37 22.67 18.53
C ARG A 195 7.11 22.77 19.87
N GLU A 196 7.32 23.99 20.37
CA GLU A 196 7.99 24.18 21.64
C GLU A 196 7.11 23.76 22.81
N TRP A 197 5.84 24.14 22.79
CA TRP A 197 4.86 23.72 23.79
C TRP A 197 4.76 22.18 23.85
N ILE A 198 4.67 21.50 22.68
CA ILE A 198 4.57 20.03 22.62
C ILE A 198 5.80 19.39 23.25
N ARG A 199 7.00 19.85 22.92
CA ARG A 199 8.25 19.34 23.50
C ARG A 199 8.29 19.50 25.02
N GLN A 200 7.81 20.62 25.51
CA GLN A 200 7.88 20.98 26.91
C GLN A 200 6.78 20.34 27.74
N TYR A 201 5.56 20.27 27.22
CA TYR A 201 4.36 19.89 28.00
C TYR A 201 3.63 18.65 27.49
N GLY A 202 3.75 18.29 26.24
CA GLY A 202 3.04 17.14 25.65
C GLY A 202 3.33 15.84 26.40
N THR A 203 2.31 15.09 26.80
CA THR A 203 2.45 13.78 27.44
C THR A 203 2.11 12.64 26.49
N TYR A 204 1.21 12.86 25.53
CA TYR A 204 0.90 11.93 24.46
C TYR A 204 1.12 12.61 23.10
N VAL A 205 2.21 12.24 22.42
CA VAL A 205 2.61 12.85 21.15
C VAL A 205 2.32 11.89 20.01
N LEU A 206 1.50 12.33 19.07
CA LEU A 206 1.19 11.58 17.84
C LEU A 206 2.05 12.12 16.70
N THR A 207 2.70 11.23 15.98
CA THR A 207 3.63 11.60 14.90
C THR A 207 3.67 10.50 13.82
N ASN A 208 4.57 10.65 12.86
CA ASN A 208 4.85 9.67 11.82
C ASN A 208 6.35 9.30 11.76
N PRO A 209 6.72 8.21 11.08
CA PRO A 209 8.12 7.78 10.98
C PRO A 209 9.05 8.84 10.38
N ASP A 210 8.57 9.63 9.40
CA ASP A 210 9.35 10.68 8.76
C ASP A 210 9.76 11.76 9.76
N MET A 211 8.81 12.20 10.59
CA MET A 211 9.07 13.21 11.60
C MET A 211 9.94 12.65 12.74
N LEU A 212 9.76 11.39 13.10
CA LEU A 212 10.64 10.73 14.06
C LEU A 212 12.08 10.69 13.52
N HIS A 213 12.25 10.26 12.25
CA HIS A 213 13.55 10.15 11.57
C HIS A 213 14.29 11.49 11.44
N ARG A 214 13.60 12.51 10.91
CA ARG A 214 14.22 13.81 10.53
C ARG A 214 14.09 14.89 11.60
N GLY A 215 13.09 14.82 12.48
CA GLY A 215 12.77 15.87 13.44
C GLY A 215 13.12 15.53 14.87
N ILE A 216 12.64 14.40 15.39
CA ILE A 216 12.73 14.07 16.82
C ILE A 216 14.10 13.49 17.17
N LEU A 217 14.53 12.40 16.50
CA LEU A 217 15.78 11.70 16.82
C LEU A 217 17.02 12.57 16.66
N PRO A 218 17.22 13.30 15.55
CA PRO A 218 18.37 14.20 15.41
C PRO A 218 18.38 15.35 16.43
N SER A 219 17.22 15.71 16.96
CA SER A 219 17.04 16.79 17.95
C SER A 219 16.78 16.24 19.36
N HIS A 220 17.14 14.99 19.64
CA HIS A 220 16.84 14.29 20.88
C HIS A 220 17.20 15.05 22.18
N PRO A 221 18.23 15.94 22.24
CA PRO A 221 18.49 16.70 23.44
C PRO A 221 17.33 17.62 23.85
N ARG A 222 16.58 18.16 22.86
CA ARG A 222 15.37 18.95 23.09
C ARG A 222 14.17 18.11 23.54
N TRP A 223 14.24 16.81 23.32
CA TRP A 223 13.23 15.82 23.67
C TRP A 223 13.61 15.00 24.91
N SER A 224 14.75 15.30 25.55
CA SER A 224 15.32 14.48 26.63
C SER A 224 14.34 14.22 27.78
N SER A 225 13.57 15.22 28.19
CA SER A 225 12.56 15.08 29.25
C SER A 225 11.41 14.14 28.80
N PHE A 226 10.98 14.21 27.54
CA PHE A 226 9.97 13.33 26.99
C PHE A 226 10.49 11.89 26.87
N LEU A 227 11.68 11.71 26.30
CA LEU A 227 12.29 10.40 26.10
C LEU A 227 12.64 9.70 27.42
N LYS A 228 13.04 10.47 28.45
CA LYS A 228 13.32 9.94 29.81
C LYS A 228 12.06 9.33 30.43
N ALA A 229 10.90 9.94 30.20
CA ALA A 229 9.61 9.50 30.76
C ALA A 229 8.83 8.58 29.82
N LEU A 230 9.38 8.24 28.63
CA LEU A 230 8.69 7.46 27.62
C LEU A 230 8.42 6.03 28.11
N LYS A 231 7.14 5.74 28.36
CA LYS A 231 6.67 4.45 28.88
C LYS A 231 6.08 3.57 27.78
N TYR A 232 5.36 4.17 26.82
CA TYR A 232 4.72 3.43 25.73
C TYR A 232 5.04 4.04 24.36
N VAL A 233 5.25 3.16 23.38
CA VAL A 233 5.30 3.48 21.96
C VAL A 233 4.19 2.71 21.26
N VAL A 234 3.18 3.40 20.80
CA VAL A 234 2.08 2.83 20.02
C VAL A 234 2.44 2.89 18.55
N ILE A 235 2.32 1.77 17.85
CA ILE A 235 2.53 1.66 16.40
C ILE A 235 1.24 1.17 15.78
N ASP A 236 0.48 2.08 15.22
CA ASP A 236 -0.81 1.75 14.63
C ASP A 236 -0.68 1.39 13.15
N GLU A 237 -1.56 0.52 12.67
CA GLU A 237 -1.56 -0.03 11.31
C GLU A 237 -0.17 -0.56 10.90
N CYS A 238 0.49 -1.29 11.79
CA CYS A 238 1.89 -1.70 11.64
C CYS A 238 2.14 -2.62 10.43
N HIS A 239 1.12 -3.28 9.89
CA HIS A 239 1.18 -4.06 8.65
C HIS A 239 1.47 -3.20 7.40
N THR A 240 1.30 -1.87 7.49
CA THR A 240 1.66 -0.94 6.41
C THR A 240 3.17 -0.71 6.31
N TYR A 241 3.92 -1.02 7.36
CA TYR A 241 5.38 -0.93 7.39
C TYR A 241 6.00 -2.20 6.81
N ARG A 242 6.02 -2.29 5.48
CA ARG A 242 6.49 -3.43 4.69
C ARG A 242 7.53 -3.02 3.65
N GLY A 243 8.24 -3.97 3.08
CA GLY A 243 9.28 -3.74 2.08
C GLY A 243 10.37 -2.79 2.58
N VAL A 244 10.91 -1.98 1.69
CA VAL A 244 11.97 -1.03 2.01
C VAL A 244 11.53 0.02 3.03
N PHE A 245 10.29 0.54 2.91
CA PHE A 245 9.76 1.49 3.89
C PHE A 245 9.69 0.89 5.30
N GLY A 246 9.18 -0.35 5.42
CA GLY A 246 9.16 -1.08 6.68
C GLY A 246 10.57 -1.30 7.27
N SER A 247 11.53 -1.61 6.42
CA SER A 247 12.95 -1.77 6.79
C SER A 247 13.55 -0.48 7.34
N HIS A 248 13.27 0.66 6.70
CA HIS A 248 13.67 1.98 7.25
C HIS A 248 13.00 2.27 8.59
N VAL A 249 11.69 2.02 8.72
CA VAL A 249 10.97 2.23 10.00
C VAL A 249 11.56 1.36 11.10
N ALA A 250 11.90 0.11 10.80
CA ALA A 250 12.57 -0.78 11.75
C ALA A 250 13.89 -0.18 12.27
N GLN A 251 14.69 0.43 11.41
CA GLN A 251 15.93 1.10 11.82
C GLN A 251 15.66 2.40 12.60
N VAL A 252 14.63 3.16 12.24
CA VAL A 252 14.18 4.34 13.02
C VAL A 252 13.79 3.94 14.45
N LEU A 253 13.07 2.80 14.60
CA LEU A 253 12.68 2.30 15.93
C LEU A 253 13.89 1.80 16.75
N ARG A 254 14.89 1.19 16.12
CA ARG A 254 16.15 0.82 16.79
C ARG A 254 16.88 2.05 17.30
N ARG A 255 16.96 3.12 16.51
CA ARG A 255 17.54 4.40 16.94
C ARG A 255 16.75 5.02 18.09
N LEU A 256 15.40 4.99 18.05
CA LEU A 256 14.56 5.44 19.17
C LEU A 256 14.87 4.66 20.45
N ARG A 257 14.89 3.34 20.38
CA ARG A 257 15.22 2.47 21.53
C ARG A 257 16.58 2.80 22.13
N ARG A 258 17.59 2.99 21.26
CA ARG A 258 18.94 3.39 21.67
C ARG A 258 18.94 4.70 22.45
N LEU A 259 18.24 5.72 21.96
CA LEU A 259 18.14 7.01 22.64
C LEU A 259 17.34 6.91 23.94
N CYS A 260 16.25 6.14 23.98
CA CYS A 260 15.52 5.87 25.21
C CYS A 260 16.43 5.24 26.27
N ALA A 261 17.20 4.22 25.93
CA ALA A 261 18.16 3.57 26.83
C ALA A 261 19.20 4.56 27.35
N ARG A 262 19.71 5.48 26.49
CA ARG A 262 20.61 6.57 26.91
C ARG A 262 20.02 7.48 27.98
N TYR A 263 18.71 7.70 27.93
CA TYR A 263 17.97 8.50 28.93
C TYR A 263 17.42 7.68 30.11
N GLY A 264 17.70 6.38 30.17
CA GLY A 264 17.26 5.47 31.21
C GLY A 264 15.82 4.99 31.10
N ALA A 265 15.24 5.06 29.88
CA ALA A 265 13.91 4.56 29.59
C ALA A 265 13.96 3.28 28.73
N SER A 266 12.99 2.37 28.98
CA SER A 266 12.77 1.16 28.20
C SER A 266 11.27 1.06 27.88
N PRO A 267 10.81 1.72 26.81
CA PRO A 267 9.39 1.78 26.50
C PRO A 267 8.85 0.42 26.04
N VAL A 268 7.60 0.15 26.41
CA VAL A 268 6.81 -0.98 25.93
C VAL A 268 6.21 -0.61 24.58
N PHE A 269 6.29 -1.52 23.61
CA PHE A 269 5.72 -1.33 22.26
C PHE A 269 4.35 -1.97 22.16
N LEU A 270 3.35 -1.17 21.82
CA LEU A 270 1.97 -1.58 21.60
C LEU A 270 1.66 -1.45 20.11
N LEU A 271 1.57 -2.58 19.41
CA LEU A 271 1.38 -2.58 17.96
C LEU A 271 -0.07 -2.97 17.64
N ALA A 272 -0.68 -2.27 16.70
CA ALA A 272 -1.98 -2.63 16.16
C ALA A 272 -1.86 -2.92 14.67
N SER A 273 -2.45 -4.03 14.25
CA SER A 273 -2.44 -4.51 12.87
C SER A 273 -3.85 -4.93 12.46
N ALA A 274 -4.14 -4.91 11.16
CA ALA A 274 -5.17 -5.78 10.62
C ALA A 274 -4.80 -7.25 10.88
N THR A 275 -5.73 -8.17 10.65
CA THR A 275 -5.41 -9.60 10.61
C THR A 275 -4.20 -9.83 9.71
N ALA A 276 -3.20 -10.53 10.19
CA ALA A 276 -1.98 -10.86 9.47
C ALA A 276 -1.53 -12.27 9.86
N ALA A 277 -0.88 -12.98 8.95
CA ALA A 277 -0.16 -14.18 9.33
C ALA A 277 1.09 -13.78 10.13
N GLU A 278 1.40 -14.55 11.16
CA GLU A 278 2.61 -14.38 11.98
C GLU A 278 2.86 -12.94 12.47
N PRO A 279 1.87 -12.25 13.06
CA PRO A 279 2.00 -10.84 13.42
C PRO A 279 3.11 -10.60 14.45
N SER A 280 3.40 -11.57 15.32
CA SER A 280 4.52 -11.50 16.29
C SER A 280 5.89 -11.53 15.61
N VAL A 281 6.05 -12.28 14.51
CA VAL A 281 7.29 -12.32 13.73
C VAL A 281 7.53 -10.98 13.03
N ALA A 282 6.51 -10.45 12.38
CA ALA A 282 6.58 -9.13 11.73
C ALA A 282 6.88 -8.02 12.74
N ALA A 283 6.19 -8.01 13.89
CA ALA A 283 6.41 -7.06 14.97
C ALA A 283 7.83 -7.17 15.58
N ARG A 284 8.38 -8.38 15.71
CA ARG A 284 9.77 -8.61 16.14
C ARG A 284 10.76 -8.06 15.12
N ARG A 285 10.58 -8.32 13.84
CA ARG A 285 11.44 -7.75 12.78
C ARG A 285 11.41 -6.23 12.80
N LEU A 286 10.21 -5.64 12.98
CA LEU A 286 10.01 -4.19 13.02
C LEU A 286 10.66 -3.56 14.25
N THR A 287 10.42 -4.07 15.44
CA THR A 287 10.86 -3.45 16.71
C THR A 287 12.23 -3.92 17.18
N GLY A 288 12.67 -5.12 16.78
CA GLY A 288 13.84 -5.81 17.31
C GLY A 288 13.64 -6.29 18.75
N LEU A 289 12.38 -6.54 19.18
CA LEU A 289 12.02 -7.02 20.53
C LEU A 289 11.17 -8.29 20.43
N PRO A 290 11.18 -9.13 21.45
CA PRO A 290 10.12 -10.11 21.64
C PRO A 290 8.76 -9.40 21.75
N VAL A 291 7.75 -9.89 21.03
CA VAL A 291 6.40 -9.31 21.02
C VAL A 291 5.38 -10.42 21.23
N VAL A 292 4.48 -10.24 22.19
CA VAL A 292 3.35 -11.15 22.44
C VAL A 292 2.25 -10.91 21.42
N GLU A 293 1.62 -11.97 20.96
CA GLU A 293 0.56 -11.92 19.96
C GLU A 293 -0.82 -12.04 20.61
N VAL A 294 -1.75 -11.13 20.21
CA VAL A 294 -3.18 -11.20 20.51
C VAL A 294 -3.93 -11.13 19.18
N ALA A 295 -4.25 -12.29 18.58
CA ALA A 295 -4.89 -12.39 17.27
C ALA A 295 -6.36 -12.88 17.36
N ASP A 296 -6.82 -13.35 18.53
CA ASP A 296 -8.19 -13.83 18.74
C ASP A 296 -9.16 -12.63 18.81
N ASP A 297 -9.82 -12.34 17.69
CA ASP A 297 -10.77 -11.23 17.57
C ASP A 297 -12.09 -11.55 18.29
N ALA A 298 -12.31 -10.90 19.44
CA ALA A 298 -13.49 -11.05 20.28
C ALA A 298 -14.60 -10.01 19.97
N SER A 299 -14.45 -9.17 18.96
CA SER A 299 -15.47 -8.18 18.59
C SER A 299 -16.67 -8.81 17.86
N PRO A 300 -17.88 -8.25 17.98
CA PRO A 300 -19.01 -8.69 17.18
C PRO A 300 -18.82 -8.31 15.70
N ARG A 301 -19.36 -9.14 14.82
CA ARG A 301 -19.44 -8.87 13.38
C ARG A 301 -20.84 -9.19 12.88
N GLY A 302 -21.41 -8.33 12.05
CA GLY A 302 -22.63 -8.62 11.31
C GLY A 302 -22.41 -9.68 10.22
N GLU A 303 -23.48 -10.14 9.60
CA GLU A 303 -23.40 -10.96 8.41
C GLU A 303 -22.73 -10.19 7.27
N LEU A 304 -21.85 -10.82 6.51
CA LEU A 304 -21.25 -10.25 5.30
C LEU A 304 -21.44 -11.20 4.13
N VAL A 305 -22.13 -10.76 3.09
CA VAL A 305 -22.17 -11.44 1.80
C VAL A 305 -21.06 -10.84 0.93
N PHE A 306 -20.17 -11.68 0.45
CA PHE A 306 -19.04 -11.27 -0.38
C PHE A 306 -19.15 -11.90 -1.76
N ALA A 307 -19.37 -11.08 -2.81
CA ALA A 307 -19.46 -11.56 -4.18
C ALA A 307 -18.17 -11.31 -4.96
N LEU A 308 -17.74 -12.31 -5.72
CA LEU A 308 -16.69 -12.19 -6.71
C LEU A 308 -17.33 -11.97 -8.08
N TRP A 309 -16.93 -10.87 -8.74
CA TRP A 309 -17.58 -10.37 -9.93
C TRP A 309 -16.60 -10.23 -11.09
N GLU A 310 -16.81 -10.98 -12.16
CA GLU A 310 -16.00 -10.93 -13.36
C GLU A 310 -16.70 -10.11 -14.47
N PRO A 311 -16.10 -8.99 -14.92
CA PRO A 311 -16.65 -8.23 -16.04
C PRO A 311 -16.68 -9.05 -17.34
N PRO A 312 -17.69 -8.87 -18.22
CA PRO A 312 -17.82 -9.63 -19.45
C PRO A 312 -16.74 -9.24 -20.48
N LEU A 313 -16.47 -10.15 -21.40
CA LEU A 313 -15.70 -9.85 -22.61
C LEU A 313 -16.49 -8.86 -23.47
N THR A 314 -15.78 -7.99 -24.16
CA THR A 314 -16.31 -7.03 -25.13
C THR A 314 -16.07 -7.53 -26.56
N GLU A 315 -16.67 -6.88 -27.53
CA GLU A 315 -16.41 -7.14 -28.97
C GLU A 315 -15.09 -6.50 -29.44
N LEU A 316 -14.37 -5.80 -28.53
CA LEU A 316 -13.12 -5.13 -28.87
C LEU A 316 -11.95 -6.12 -28.81
N GLU A 317 -11.04 -5.97 -29.74
CA GLU A 317 -9.76 -6.67 -29.74
C GLU A 317 -8.65 -5.77 -29.19
N GLY A 318 -7.84 -6.31 -28.31
CA GLY A 318 -6.65 -5.67 -27.76
C GLY A 318 -5.40 -5.91 -28.62
N GLU A 319 -4.23 -5.81 -27.98
CA GLU A 319 -2.94 -6.04 -28.61
C GLU A 319 -2.86 -7.47 -29.16
N LYS A 320 -2.49 -7.61 -30.45
CA LYS A 320 -2.40 -8.91 -31.17
C LYS A 320 -3.72 -9.71 -31.23
N GLY A 321 -4.86 -9.02 -31.29
CA GLY A 321 -6.17 -9.67 -31.33
C GLY A 321 -6.60 -10.30 -30.01
N ALA A 322 -5.99 -9.94 -28.90
CA ALA A 322 -6.36 -10.44 -27.58
C ALA A 322 -7.78 -10.02 -27.21
N PRO A 323 -8.59 -10.90 -26.62
CA PRO A 323 -9.90 -10.51 -26.08
C PRO A 323 -9.74 -9.46 -24.99
N VAL A 324 -10.66 -8.50 -24.93
CA VAL A 324 -10.67 -7.40 -23.97
C VAL A 324 -11.90 -7.50 -23.09
N ARG A 325 -11.73 -7.50 -21.79
CA ARG A 325 -12.85 -7.42 -20.84
C ARG A 325 -13.29 -5.98 -20.61
N ARG A 326 -14.55 -5.82 -20.25
CA ARG A 326 -15.07 -4.55 -19.75
C ARG A 326 -14.26 -4.13 -18.51
N THR A 327 -13.90 -2.86 -18.42
CA THR A 327 -13.03 -2.40 -17.32
C THR A 327 -13.72 -2.49 -15.96
N ALA A 328 -13.00 -2.89 -14.91
CA ALA A 328 -13.50 -2.90 -13.53
C ALA A 328 -14.04 -1.52 -13.12
N THR A 329 -13.43 -0.44 -13.60
CA THR A 329 -13.89 0.95 -13.34
C THR A 329 -15.30 1.21 -13.89
N ALA A 330 -15.57 0.80 -15.13
CA ALA A 330 -16.89 0.97 -15.75
C ALA A 330 -17.95 0.09 -15.09
N GLU A 331 -17.58 -1.13 -14.73
CA GLU A 331 -18.47 -2.06 -14.03
C GLU A 331 -18.80 -1.58 -12.62
N ALA A 332 -17.80 -1.10 -11.88
CA ALA A 332 -17.97 -0.55 -10.54
C ALA A 332 -18.80 0.73 -10.54
N ALA A 333 -18.72 1.55 -11.61
CA ALA A 333 -19.58 2.72 -11.76
C ALA A 333 -21.05 2.33 -11.95
N ASP A 334 -21.35 1.23 -12.67
CA ASP A 334 -22.71 0.70 -12.78
C ASP A 334 -23.25 0.23 -11.44
N LEU A 335 -22.46 -0.57 -10.71
CA LEU A 335 -22.85 -1.05 -9.40
C LEU A 335 -23.08 0.08 -8.40
N LEU A 336 -22.22 1.12 -8.41
CA LEU A 336 -22.40 2.32 -7.59
C LEU A 336 -23.70 3.07 -7.96
N THR A 337 -24.01 3.19 -9.25
CA THR A 337 -25.25 3.78 -9.75
C THR A 337 -26.46 3.00 -9.23
N ASP A 338 -26.48 1.68 -9.40
CA ASP A 338 -27.58 0.82 -8.99
C ASP A 338 -27.81 0.85 -7.47
N LEU A 339 -26.73 0.83 -6.67
CA LEU A 339 -26.80 0.99 -5.22
C LEU A 339 -27.39 2.36 -4.82
N THR A 340 -26.96 3.42 -5.50
CA THR A 340 -27.45 4.78 -5.24
C THR A 340 -28.95 4.91 -5.57
N VAL A 341 -29.40 4.35 -6.70
CA VAL A 341 -30.82 4.32 -7.10
C VAL A 341 -31.67 3.59 -6.05
N GLN A 342 -31.14 2.54 -5.45
CA GLN A 342 -31.80 1.80 -4.36
C GLN A 342 -31.72 2.52 -3.00
N GLY A 343 -31.11 3.70 -2.91
CA GLY A 343 -30.94 4.46 -1.68
C GLY A 343 -29.91 3.88 -0.70
N MET A 344 -29.06 2.98 -1.15
CA MET A 344 -28.02 2.34 -0.33
C MET A 344 -26.80 3.24 -0.17
N ARG A 345 -26.27 3.31 1.06
CA ARG A 345 -24.99 3.98 1.32
C ARG A 345 -23.85 3.05 0.97
N SER A 346 -22.99 3.49 0.06
CA SER A 346 -21.91 2.64 -0.45
C SER A 346 -20.60 3.39 -0.71
N ILE A 347 -19.49 2.67 -0.64
CA ILE A 347 -18.18 3.13 -1.11
C ILE A 347 -17.71 2.20 -2.24
N THR A 348 -17.16 2.80 -3.27
CA THR A 348 -16.48 2.11 -4.36
C THR A 348 -14.98 2.41 -4.29
N PHE A 349 -14.19 1.42 -3.91
CA PHE A 349 -12.73 1.56 -3.88
C PHE A 349 -12.10 1.31 -5.24
N VAL A 350 -11.09 2.12 -5.57
CA VAL A 350 -10.28 1.96 -6.80
C VAL A 350 -8.85 2.40 -6.53
N ARG A 351 -7.87 1.76 -7.19
CA ARG A 351 -6.44 2.01 -6.91
C ARG A 351 -5.93 3.39 -7.35
N SER A 352 -6.54 4.03 -8.34
CA SER A 352 -6.03 5.28 -8.90
C SER A 352 -6.94 6.48 -8.60
N ARG A 353 -6.32 7.65 -8.38
CA ARG A 353 -7.03 8.92 -8.19
C ARG A 353 -7.93 9.27 -9.39
N ARG A 354 -7.42 9.02 -10.61
CA ARG A 354 -8.16 9.19 -11.86
C ARG A 354 -9.35 8.24 -11.94
N GLY A 355 -9.19 6.99 -11.50
CA GLY A 355 -10.27 6.00 -11.45
C GLY A 355 -11.40 6.44 -10.53
N ALA A 356 -11.10 7.02 -9.35
CA ALA A 356 -12.12 7.52 -8.43
C ALA A 356 -12.93 8.68 -9.05
N GLU A 357 -12.26 9.63 -9.68
CA GLU A 357 -12.95 10.72 -10.42
C GLU A 357 -13.82 10.16 -11.55
N LEU A 358 -13.28 9.24 -12.35
CA LEU A 358 -14.00 8.66 -13.49
C LEU A 358 -15.23 7.88 -13.07
N ILE A 359 -15.12 7.04 -12.02
CA ILE A 359 -16.29 6.32 -11.47
C ILE A 359 -17.37 7.29 -11.03
N SER A 360 -16.98 8.38 -10.32
CA SER A 360 -17.91 9.39 -9.84
C SER A 360 -18.62 10.09 -11.00
N VAL A 361 -17.88 10.51 -12.04
CA VAL A 361 -18.46 11.19 -13.22
C VAL A 361 -19.42 10.27 -13.96
N ILE A 362 -19.02 9.04 -14.27
CA ILE A 362 -19.87 8.07 -14.97
C ILE A 362 -21.14 7.78 -14.16
N ALA A 363 -21.02 7.60 -12.85
CA ALA A 363 -22.18 7.35 -12.00
C ALA A 363 -23.14 8.57 -11.95
N GLN A 364 -22.60 9.79 -11.86
CA GLN A 364 -23.40 11.02 -11.89
C GLN A 364 -24.17 11.21 -13.20
N GLU A 365 -23.51 10.95 -14.33
CA GLU A 365 -24.13 11.02 -15.66
C GLU A 365 -25.31 10.04 -15.76
N ARG A 366 -25.13 8.78 -15.39
CA ARG A 366 -26.17 7.75 -15.40
C ARG A 366 -27.30 8.02 -14.41
N LEU A 367 -26.95 8.50 -13.21
CA LEU A 367 -27.97 8.90 -12.23
C LEU A 367 -28.81 10.05 -12.74
N ALA A 368 -28.21 11.02 -13.46
CA ALA A 368 -28.93 12.13 -14.06
C ALA A 368 -29.93 11.70 -15.16
N GLU A 369 -29.66 10.58 -15.83
CA GLU A 369 -30.58 9.96 -16.80
C GLU A 369 -31.79 9.33 -16.09
N VAL A 370 -31.62 8.79 -14.88
CA VAL A 370 -32.70 8.20 -14.06
C VAL A 370 -33.48 9.30 -13.31
N ASP A 371 -32.75 10.11 -12.52
CA ASP A 371 -33.29 11.26 -11.79
C ASP A 371 -32.16 12.25 -11.51
N ARG A 372 -32.33 13.49 -12.03
CA ARG A 372 -31.33 14.56 -11.84
C ARG A 372 -31.02 14.87 -10.37
N SER A 373 -31.95 14.61 -9.45
CA SER A 373 -31.71 14.82 -8.01
C SER A 373 -30.71 13.81 -7.41
N LEU A 374 -30.54 12.64 -8.03
CA LEU A 374 -29.62 11.62 -7.59
C LEU A 374 -28.18 11.88 -8.01
N ALA A 375 -27.94 12.64 -9.09
CA ALA A 375 -26.59 12.93 -9.56
C ALA A 375 -25.70 13.58 -8.49
N GLY A 376 -26.26 14.48 -7.67
CA GLY A 376 -25.56 15.10 -6.54
C GLY A 376 -25.36 14.22 -5.31
N ARG A 377 -25.86 12.97 -5.33
CA ARG A 377 -25.75 12.02 -4.20
C ARG A 377 -24.49 11.14 -4.27
N VAL A 378 -23.65 11.32 -5.30
CA VAL A 378 -22.38 10.61 -5.51
C VAL A 378 -21.25 11.60 -5.68
N ALA A 379 -20.09 11.32 -5.07
CA ALA A 379 -18.90 12.14 -5.17
C ALA A 379 -17.62 11.28 -5.24
N ALA A 380 -16.51 11.89 -5.70
CA ALA A 380 -15.18 11.29 -5.58
C ALA A 380 -14.53 11.70 -4.25
N TYR A 381 -13.71 10.80 -3.68
CA TYR A 381 -12.88 11.06 -2.51
C TYR A 381 -11.46 10.54 -2.75
N ARG A 382 -10.46 11.40 -2.68
CA ARG A 382 -9.07 11.01 -2.93
C ARG A 382 -8.06 11.86 -2.18
N GLY A 383 -6.86 11.34 -2.07
CA GLY A 383 -5.72 12.13 -1.62
C GLY A 383 -5.46 13.31 -2.57
N GLY A 384 -5.15 14.47 -1.97
CA GLY A 384 -4.91 15.73 -2.70
C GLY A 384 -6.08 16.72 -2.65
N TYR A 385 -7.24 16.32 -2.14
CA TYR A 385 -8.30 17.29 -1.76
C TYR A 385 -7.91 18.04 -0.48
N LEU A 386 -8.38 19.27 -0.34
CA LEU A 386 -8.18 20.05 0.88
C LEU A 386 -8.80 19.34 2.09
N PRO A 387 -8.21 19.49 3.29
CA PRO A 387 -8.75 18.86 4.50
C PRO A 387 -10.21 19.22 4.78
N GLU A 388 -10.62 20.47 4.48
CA GLU A 388 -12.00 20.96 4.66
C GLU A 388 -12.96 20.26 3.71
N GLU A 389 -12.57 20.06 2.45
CA GLU A 389 -13.36 19.37 1.42
C GLU A 389 -13.58 17.91 1.81
N ARG A 390 -12.51 17.22 2.23
CA ARG A 390 -12.61 15.84 2.69
C ARG A 390 -13.56 15.68 3.86
N ARG A 391 -13.46 16.54 4.89
CA ARG A 391 -14.38 16.54 6.04
C ARG A 391 -15.82 16.86 5.64
N ALA A 392 -16.04 17.68 4.63
CA ALA A 392 -17.37 17.96 4.12
C ALA A 392 -17.99 16.72 3.47
N LEU A 393 -17.22 15.98 2.64
CA LEU A 393 -17.67 14.72 2.03
C LEU A 393 -17.95 13.64 3.08
N GLU A 394 -17.09 13.51 4.08
CA GLU A 394 -17.28 12.58 5.21
C GLU A 394 -18.58 12.87 5.97
N ARG A 395 -18.84 14.15 6.30
CA ARG A 395 -20.10 14.55 6.96
C ARG A 395 -21.31 14.30 6.08
N ALA A 396 -21.21 14.59 4.78
CA ALA A 396 -22.30 14.38 3.83
C ALA A 396 -22.65 12.90 3.65
N LEU A 397 -21.66 12.00 3.68
CA LEU A 397 -21.90 10.56 3.66
C LEU A 397 -22.53 10.08 4.99
N HIS A 398 -22.05 10.63 6.11
CA HIS A 398 -22.56 10.27 7.43
C HIS A 398 -24.00 10.75 7.65
N SER A 399 -24.34 11.97 7.21
CA SER A 399 -25.69 12.50 7.27
C SER A 399 -26.67 11.85 6.27
N GLY A 400 -26.15 11.11 5.28
CA GLY A 400 -26.93 10.55 4.19
C GLY A 400 -27.27 11.58 3.08
N ASP A 401 -26.64 12.75 3.08
CA ASP A 401 -26.71 13.69 1.95
C ASP A 401 -26.00 13.12 0.73
N LEU A 402 -24.92 12.35 0.92
CA LEU A 402 -24.32 11.47 -0.07
C LEU A 402 -24.74 10.02 0.19
N LEU A 403 -24.99 9.28 -0.88
CA LEU A 403 -25.26 7.85 -0.86
C LEU A 403 -24.08 7.04 -1.38
N GLY A 404 -23.26 7.62 -2.26
CA GLY A 404 -22.12 6.94 -2.87
C GLY A 404 -20.85 7.76 -2.84
N LEU A 405 -19.72 7.10 -2.55
CA LEU A 405 -18.38 7.65 -2.73
C LEU A 405 -17.55 6.73 -3.61
N ALA A 406 -16.90 7.31 -4.62
CA ALA A 406 -15.83 6.64 -5.34
C ALA A 406 -14.48 7.06 -4.70
N ALA A 407 -13.75 6.13 -4.10
CA ALA A 407 -12.61 6.44 -3.25
C ALA A 407 -11.34 5.68 -3.64
N THR A 408 -10.18 6.29 -3.37
CA THR A 408 -8.92 5.55 -3.32
C THR A 408 -8.72 4.92 -1.93
N ASN A 409 -7.62 4.21 -1.73
CA ASN A 409 -7.20 3.69 -0.42
C ASN A 409 -7.09 4.76 0.69
N ALA A 410 -7.28 6.03 0.38
CA ALA A 410 -7.35 7.12 1.38
C ALA A 410 -8.49 6.93 2.40
N LEU A 411 -9.56 6.19 2.07
CA LEU A 411 -10.64 5.81 2.98
C LEU A 411 -10.49 4.40 3.59
N GLU A 412 -9.43 3.71 3.26
CA GLU A 412 -9.13 2.38 3.80
C GLU A 412 -8.68 2.47 5.26
N LEU A 413 -7.90 3.49 5.62
CA LEU A 413 -7.29 3.67 6.93
C LEU A 413 -7.80 4.92 7.66
N GLY A 414 -8.08 4.78 8.95
CA GLY A 414 -8.10 5.90 9.89
C GLY A 414 -9.29 6.85 9.85
N LEU A 415 -10.36 6.54 9.13
CA LEU A 415 -11.57 7.37 9.16
C LEU A 415 -12.76 6.56 9.69
N ASP A 416 -13.58 7.18 10.55
CA ASP A 416 -14.80 6.56 11.08
C ASP A 416 -15.93 6.59 10.05
N ILE A 417 -15.67 6.01 8.88
CA ILE A 417 -16.71 5.74 7.89
C ILE A 417 -16.99 4.24 7.95
N SER A 418 -18.00 3.90 8.69
CA SER A 418 -18.47 2.52 8.89
C SER A 418 -20.00 2.51 8.87
N GLY A 419 -20.59 1.35 8.79
CA GLY A 419 -22.06 1.21 8.72
C GLY A 419 -22.63 1.51 7.34
N LEU A 420 -21.88 1.24 6.31
CA LEU A 420 -22.32 1.28 4.93
C LEU A 420 -23.11 0.00 4.61
N ASP A 421 -24.06 0.12 3.68
CA ASP A 421 -24.88 -1.00 3.25
C ASP A 421 -24.09 -1.91 2.27
N ALA A 422 -23.21 -1.30 1.44
CA ALA A 422 -22.40 -2.03 0.50
C ALA A 422 -21.02 -1.39 0.28
N VAL A 423 -20.06 -2.23 -0.11
CA VAL A 423 -18.74 -1.84 -0.60
C VAL A 423 -18.47 -2.52 -1.93
N VAL A 424 -18.03 -1.75 -2.92
CA VAL A 424 -17.55 -2.25 -4.23
C VAL A 424 -16.04 -2.02 -4.30
N ILE A 425 -15.29 -3.05 -4.71
CA ILE A 425 -13.83 -3.00 -4.81
C ILE A 425 -13.46 -3.21 -6.28
N ALA A 426 -13.05 -2.15 -6.97
CA ALA A 426 -12.68 -2.19 -8.38
C ALA A 426 -11.22 -2.65 -8.56
N GLY A 427 -11.04 -3.95 -8.63
CA GLY A 427 -9.78 -4.66 -8.66
C GLY A 427 -9.23 -5.00 -7.28
N TYR A 428 -8.56 -6.14 -7.21
CA TYR A 428 -7.88 -6.58 -5.98
C TYR A 428 -6.91 -5.50 -5.47
N PRO A 429 -6.97 -5.09 -4.21
CA PRO A 429 -6.20 -3.93 -3.73
C PRO A 429 -4.69 -4.19 -3.54
N GLY A 430 -4.23 -5.41 -3.79
CA GLY A 430 -2.83 -5.82 -3.72
C GLY A 430 -2.50 -6.69 -2.51
N THR A 431 -3.31 -6.67 -1.46
CA THR A 431 -3.18 -7.57 -0.30
C THR A 431 -4.55 -7.99 0.22
N ARG A 432 -4.64 -9.17 0.84
CA ARG A 432 -5.83 -9.61 1.55
C ARG A 432 -6.14 -8.69 2.74
N ALA A 433 -5.11 -8.16 3.41
CA ALA A 433 -5.27 -7.17 4.48
C ALA A 433 -6.09 -5.97 4.01
N SER A 434 -5.69 -5.37 2.89
CA SER A 434 -6.39 -4.24 2.26
C SER A 434 -7.80 -4.63 1.82
N LEU A 435 -7.97 -5.83 1.24
CA LEU A 435 -9.28 -6.35 0.82
C LEU A 435 -10.25 -6.40 2.01
N TRP A 436 -9.81 -6.99 3.13
CA TRP A 436 -10.62 -7.10 4.33
C TRP A 436 -10.84 -5.74 5.03
N GLN A 437 -9.89 -4.81 4.95
CA GLN A 437 -10.05 -3.45 5.46
C GLN A 437 -11.10 -2.66 4.66
N GLN A 438 -11.09 -2.79 3.34
CA GLN A 438 -12.08 -2.18 2.47
C GLN A 438 -13.46 -2.81 2.65
N ALA A 439 -13.56 -4.14 2.61
CA ALA A 439 -14.79 -4.87 2.85
C ALA A 439 -15.37 -4.59 4.25
N GLY A 440 -14.52 -4.46 5.27
CA GLY A 440 -14.92 -4.16 6.64
C GLY A 440 -15.47 -2.74 6.87
N ARG A 441 -15.50 -1.87 5.83
CA ARG A 441 -16.25 -0.61 5.87
C ARG A 441 -17.76 -0.83 5.73
N ALA A 442 -18.16 -1.98 5.18
CA ALA A 442 -19.56 -2.40 5.11
C ALA A 442 -19.99 -3.04 6.45
N GLY A 443 -21.20 -2.74 6.89
CA GLY A 443 -21.78 -3.27 8.12
C GLY A 443 -21.35 -2.56 9.40
N ARG A 444 -22.27 -2.38 10.32
CA ARG A 444 -22.05 -1.92 11.70
C ARG A 444 -22.92 -2.71 12.67
N SER A 445 -22.37 -2.97 13.88
CA SER A 445 -23.19 -3.33 15.05
C SER A 445 -24.24 -4.43 14.81
N GLY A 446 -23.87 -5.50 14.09
CA GLY A 446 -24.75 -6.63 13.84
C GLY A 446 -25.67 -6.50 12.61
N GLN A 447 -25.55 -5.42 11.81
CA GLN A 447 -26.28 -5.32 10.53
C GLN A 447 -25.52 -6.06 9.43
N GLY A 448 -26.26 -6.77 8.58
CA GLY A 448 -25.73 -7.43 7.39
C GLY A 448 -25.22 -6.42 6.34
N ALA A 449 -24.23 -6.79 5.55
CA ALA A 449 -23.63 -5.94 4.53
C ALA A 449 -23.19 -6.73 3.30
N LEU A 450 -23.05 -6.01 2.17
CA LEU A 450 -22.58 -6.56 0.90
C LEU A 450 -21.20 -6.03 0.56
N ALA A 451 -20.28 -6.92 0.19
CA ALA A 451 -19.01 -6.58 -0.47
C ALA A 451 -18.95 -7.20 -1.86
N VAL A 452 -18.46 -6.46 -2.85
CA VAL A 452 -18.31 -6.96 -4.22
C VAL A 452 -16.90 -6.66 -4.70
N LEU A 453 -16.12 -7.70 -5.01
CA LEU A 453 -14.83 -7.57 -5.70
C LEU A 453 -15.06 -7.69 -7.21
N VAL A 454 -14.80 -6.63 -7.94
CA VAL A 454 -14.88 -6.58 -9.40
C VAL A 454 -13.50 -6.80 -9.99
N ALA A 455 -13.28 -7.90 -10.67
CA ALA A 455 -11.97 -8.26 -11.24
C ALA A 455 -11.51 -7.26 -12.31
N ARG A 456 -10.25 -6.93 -12.31
CA ARG A 456 -9.57 -6.29 -13.43
C ARG A 456 -9.16 -7.34 -14.47
N ASP A 457 -8.87 -6.87 -15.67
CA ASP A 457 -8.28 -7.69 -16.72
C ASP A 457 -6.77 -7.84 -16.47
N ASP A 458 -6.42 -8.64 -15.47
CA ASP A 458 -5.04 -9.01 -15.13
C ASP A 458 -4.98 -10.43 -14.52
N PRO A 459 -3.79 -11.11 -14.53
CA PRO A 459 -3.68 -12.51 -14.13
C PRO A 459 -4.14 -12.77 -12.69
N LEU A 460 -3.80 -11.89 -11.77
CA LEU A 460 -4.11 -12.08 -10.35
C LEU A 460 -5.61 -11.93 -10.06
N ASP A 461 -6.23 -10.86 -10.54
CA ASP A 461 -7.64 -10.62 -10.31
C ASP A 461 -8.49 -11.74 -10.94
N THR A 462 -8.15 -12.15 -12.18
CA THR A 462 -8.83 -13.26 -12.86
C THR A 462 -8.65 -14.57 -12.11
N PHE A 463 -7.44 -14.87 -11.64
CA PHE A 463 -7.20 -16.06 -10.81
C PHE A 463 -8.06 -16.06 -9.55
N LEU A 464 -8.09 -14.95 -8.82
CA LEU A 464 -8.80 -14.83 -7.53
C LEU A 464 -10.31 -15.01 -7.65
N VAL A 465 -10.94 -14.55 -8.74
CA VAL A 465 -12.39 -14.73 -8.90
C VAL A 465 -12.78 -16.14 -9.31
N HIS A 466 -11.85 -16.96 -9.76
CA HIS A 466 -12.04 -18.37 -10.08
C HIS A 466 -11.49 -19.33 -9.01
N HIS A 467 -10.68 -18.80 -8.06
CA HIS A 467 -10.09 -19.53 -6.94
C HIS A 467 -10.45 -18.87 -5.61
N PRO A 468 -11.73 -18.93 -5.16
CA PRO A 468 -12.20 -18.26 -3.95
C PRO A 468 -11.46 -18.70 -2.70
N GLU A 469 -10.98 -19.95 -2.65
CA GLU A 469 -10.17 -20.50 -1.56
C GLU A 469 -8.87 -19.72 -1.34
N ALA A 470 -8.33 -19.09 -2.38
CA ALA A 470 -7.15 -18.22 -2.27
C ALA A 470 -7.45 -16.93 -1.51
N LEU A 471 -8.72 -16.51 -1.41
CA LEU A 471 -9.13 -15.31 -0.68
C LEU A 471 -9.68 -15.64 0.71
N PHE A 472 -10.53 -16.69 0.81
CA PHE A 472 -11.35 -16.93 1.99
C PHE A 472 -10.75 -17.98 2.94
N ASP A 473 -10.02 -18.98 2.40
CA ASP A 473 -9.45 -20.09 3.19
C ASP A 473 -7.97 -19.88 3.55
N GLN A 474 -7.36 -18.81 3.07
CA GLN A 474 -5.96 -18.51 3.34
C GLN A 474 -5.82 -17.39 4.38
N PRO A 475 -4.83 -17.47 5.28
CA PRO A 475 -4.53 -16.37 6.17
C PRO A 475 -4.09 -15.14 5.37
N VAL A 476 -4.23 -13.97 5.99
CA VAL A 476 -3.67 -12.74 5.42
C VAL A 476 -2.15 -12.87 5.32
N GLU A 477 -1.56 -12.29 4.30
CA GLU A 477 -0.14 -12.43 3.97
C GLU A 477 0.76 -11.95 5.13
N SER A 478 1.92 -12.62 5.28
CA SER A 478 2.96 -12.16 6.22
C SER A 478 3.57 -10.85 5.74
N THR A 479 3.77 -9.91 6.65
CA THR A 479 4.45 -8.66 6.35
C THR A 479 5.95 -8.91 6.11
N VAL A 480 6.42 -8.61 4.91
CA VAL A 480 7.81 -8.75 4.50
C VAL A 480 8.56 -7.45 4.71
N LEU A 481 9.70 -7.49 5.38
CA LEU A 481 10.67 -6.38 5.52
C LEU A 481 12.06 -6.97 5.82
N ASP A 482 13.11 -6.28 5.34
CA ASP A 482 14.50 -6.65 5.57
C ASP A 482 15.28 -5.50 6.24
N PRO A 483 15.37 -5.50 7.58
CA PRO A 483 16.14 -4.47 8.29
C PRO A 483 17.66 -4.56 8.05
N ASP A 484 18.17 -5.71 7.64
CA ASP A 484 19.60 -5.95 7.44
C ASP A 484 20.07 -5.53 6.03
N ASN A 485 19.15 -5.11 5.16
CA ASN A 485 19.48 -4.56 3.84
C ASN A 485 20.55 -3.46 3.98
N PRO A 486 21.76 -3.62 3.37
CA PRO A 486 22.88 -2.70 3.53
C PRO A 486 22.57 -1.27 3.05
N TYR A 487 21.73 -1.10 2.03
CA TYR A 487 21.33 0.22 1.52
C TYR A 487 20.37 0.94 2.48
N VAL A 488 19.62 0.20 3.27
CA VAL A 488 18.79 0.72 4.35
C VAL A 488 19.61 0.98 5.59
N LEU A 489 20.42 0.02 6.03
CA LEU A 489 21.13 0.07 7.30
C LEU A 489 22.24 1.12 7.32
N ALA A 490 23.03 1.26 6.24
CA ALA A 490 24.18 2.16 6.21
C ALA A 490 23.84 3.63 6.54
N PRO A 491 22.86 4.30 5.91
CA PRO A 491 22.48 5.66 6.29
C PRO A 491 21.93 5.78 7.72
N HIS A 492 21.28 4.73 8.24
CA HIS A 492 20.80 4.74 9.63
C HIS A 492 21.91 4.58 10.65
N LEU A 493 23.01 3.85 10.34
CA LEU A 493 24.22 3.81 11.18
C LEU A 493 24.90 5.18 11.21
N CYS A 494 24.95 5.89 10.08
CA CYS A 494 25.44 7.25 10.02
C CYS A 494 24.60 8.20 10.88
N ALA A 495 23.26 8.11 10.77
CA ALA A 495 22.34 8.92 11.56
C ALA A 495 22.45 8.59 13.07
N ALA A 496 22.56 7.31 13.43
CA ALA A 496 22.77 6.88 14.81
C ALA A 496 24.08 7.44 15.39
N ALA A 497 25.18 7.40 14.60
CA ALA A 497 26.48 7.96 15.01
C ALA A 497 26.47 9.49 15.14
N ALA A 498 25.61 10.18 14.40
CA ALA A 498 25.42 11.62 14.50
C ALA A 498 24.58 12.02 15.73
N GLU A 499 23.63 11.19 16.13
CA GLU A 499 22.80 11.38 17.34
C GLU A 499 23.62 11.17 18.60
N LEU A 500 24.32 10.05 18.66
CA LEU A 500 25.25 9.69 19.73
C LEU A 500 26.39 8.87 19.11
N PRO A 501 27.63 8.96 19.61
CA PRO A 501 28.71 8.08 19.16
C PRO A 501 28.28 6.61 19.21
N LEU A 502 28.41 5.90 18.07
CA LEU A 502 28.00 4.50 17.95
C LEU A 502 29.02 3.60 18.62
N THR A 503 28.62 2.75 19.54
CA THR A 503 29.50 1.83 20.28
C THR A 503 29.37 0.38 19.79
N GLU A 504 30.31 -0.49 20.11
CA GLU A 504 30.24 -1.92 19.79
C GLU A 504 28.99 -2.60 20.42
N GLU A 505 28.55 -2.11 21.58
CA GLU A 505 27.34 -2.61 22.24
C GLU A 505 26.07 -2.27 21.48
N ASP A 506 26.04 -1.09 20.82
CA ASP A 506 24.93 -0.65 19.98
C ASP A 506 24.74 -1.54 18.74
N LEU A 507 25.81 -2.19 18.23
CA LEU A 507 25.76 -3.02 17.03
C LEU A 507 24.80 -4.20 17.16
N LYS A 508 24.68 -4.73 18.39
CA LYS A 508 23.72 -5.80 18.69
C LYS A 508 22.27 -5.41 18.40
N LEU A 509 21.99 -4.12 18.46
CA LEU A 509 20.66 -3.56 18.19
C LEU A 509 20.37 -3.46 16.69
N PHE A 510 21.40 -3.18 15.89
CA PHE A 510 21.27 -2.94 14.45
C PHE A 510 21.40 -4.20 13.57
N GLY A 511 21.94 -5.28 14.12
CA GLY A 511 22.08 -6.56 13.43
C GLY A 511 23.49 -6.86 12.94
N PRO A 512 23.73 -8.11 12.46
CA PRO A 512 25.07 -8.60 12.10
C PRO A 512 25.68 -7.88 10.89
N ALA A 513 24.89 -7.39 9.94
CA ALA A 513 25.38 -6.68 8.76
C ALA A 513 26.20 -5.42 9.09
N CYS A 514 26.15 -4.93 10.34
CA CYS A 514 26.98 -3.84 10.81
C CYS A 514 28.48 -4.14 10.69
N GLU A 515 28.89 -5.39 10.90
CA GLU A 515 30.31 -5.80 10.88
C GLU A 515 30.94 -5.56 9.52
N GLU A 516 30.20 -5.77 8.45
CA GLU A 516 30.65 -5.56 7.08
C GLU A 516 30.52 -4.09 6.63
N LEU A 517 29.48 -3.39 7.11
CA LEU A 517 29.19 -2.02 6.69
C LEU A 517 30.10 -0.97 7.35
N LEU A 518 30.46 -1.14 8.60
CA LEU A 518 31.26 -0.14 9.32
C LEU A 518 32.63 0.13 8.67
N PRO A 519 33.40 -0.88 8.25
CA PRO A 519 34.65 -0.64 7.52
C PRO A 519 34.44 0.12 6.21
N GLN A 520 33.34 -0.15 5.49
CA GLN A 520 32.99 0.56 4.24
C GLN A 520 32.66 2.02 4.51
N LEU A 521 31.87 2.30 5.57
CA LEU A 521 31.53 3.66 5.98
C LEU A 521 32.76 4.46 6.47
N GLU A 522 33.73 3.79 7.11
CA GLU A 522 35.03 4.39 7.46
C GLU A 522 35.85 4.71 6.22
N ALA A 523 35.98 3.78 5.27
CA ALA A 523 36.67 3.98 4.01
C ALA A 523 36.05 5.12 3.17
N ALA A 524 34.73 5.24 3.17
CA ALA A 524 33.98 6.34 2.55
C ALA A 524 34.12 7.68 3.32
N LYS A 525 34.81 7.68 4.45
CA LYS A 525 34.97 8.87 5.33
C LYS A 525 33.65 9.46 5.81
N LEU A 526 32.63 8.64 5.95
CA LEU A 526 31.37 9.00 6.55
C LEU A 526 31.42 8.87 8.07
N LEU A 527 32.04 7.80 8.54
CA LEU A 527 32.30 7.57 9.95
C LEU A 527 33.82 7.59 10.25
N ARG A 528 34.15 7.86 11.50
CA ARG A 528 35.53 7.76 12.01
C ARG A 528 35.48 7.05 13.35
N ARG A 529 36.23 5.96 13.47
CA ARG A 529 36.43 5.27 14.75
C ARG A 529 37.40 6.06 15.63
N ARG A 530 37.00 6.36 16.86
CA ARG A 530 37.85 6.93 17.91
C ARG A 530 37.68 6.11 19.20
N THR A 531 38.76 5.64 19.74
CA THR A 531 38.81 4.78 20.94
C THR A 531 37.88 3.57 20.79
N ARG A 532 36.65 3.63 21.24
CA ARG A 532 35.67 2.53 21.22
C ARG A 532 34.32 2.89 20.56
N ALA A 533 34.28 3.98 19.78
CA ALA A 533 33.04 4.44 19.16
C ALA A 533 33.30 5.06 17.78
N TRP A 534 32.27 5.00 16.94
CA TRP A 534 32.23 5.64 15.63
C TRP A 534 31.50 6.98 15.73
N HIS A 535 32.08 7.99 15.07
CA HIS A 535 31.55 9.35 15.04
C HIS A 535 31.25 9.76 13.62
N TRP A 536 30.14 10.49 13.42
CA TRP A 536 29.82 11.15 12.17
C TRP A 536 30.85 12.24 11.87
N THR A 537 31.28 12.36 10.61
CA THR A 537 32.42 13.22 10.25
C THR A 537 32.02 14.45 9.44
N ARG A 538 30.83 14.48 8.87
CA ARG A 538 30.42 15.54 7.96
C ARG A 538 29.58 16.60 8.67
N ARG A 539 29.43 17.80 8.00
CA ARG A 539 28.60 18.90 8.51
C ARG A 539 27.13 18.74 8.17
N GLU A 540 26.83 18.03 7.07
CA GLU A 540 25.49 17.72 6.62
C GLU A 540 24.78 16.84 7.67
N ARG A 541 23.47 16.97 7.70
CA ARG A 541 22.67 16.14 8.61
C ARG A 541 22.66 14.71 8.11
N ALA A 542 23.13 13.77 8.91
CA ALA A 542 23.15 12.36 8.55
C ALA A 542 21.76 11.79 8.25
N ALA A 543 20.69 12.33 8.86
CA ALA A 543 19.32 11.93 8.58
C ALA A 543 18.85 12.29 7.15
N ASP A 544 19.54 13.20 6.46
CA ASP A 544 19.21 13.58 5.08
C ASP A 544 19.89 12.68 4.03
N LEU A 545 20.71 11.72 4.46
CA LEU A 545 21.33 10.72 3.58
C LEU A 545 20.31 9.78 2.92
N THR A 546 19.14 9.63 3.53
CA THR A 546 18.07 8.79 2.99
C THR A 546 16.71 9.41 3.14
N ASP A 547 15.85 9.20 2.15
CA ASP A 547 14.42 9.38 2.24
C ASP A 547 13.79 8.02 2.55
N ILE A 548 13.19 7.89 3.73
CA ILE A 548 12.62 6.59 4.16
C ILE A 548 11.42 6.13 3.33
N ARG A 549 10.86 7.01 2.49
CA ARG A 549 9.76 6.69 1.56
C ARG A 549 10.18 6.66 0.09
N GLY A 550 11.39 7.12 -0.20
CA GLY A 550 11.92 7.18 -1.56
C GLY A 550 12.54 5.85 -1.98
N GLU A 551 12.57 5.62 -3.29
CA GLU A 551 13.23 4.45 -3.90
C GLU A 551 14.76 4.60 -4.01
N GLY A 552 15.32 5.63 -3.38
CA GLY A 552 16.76 5.97 -3.45
C GLY A 552 17.08 6.96 -4.60
N GLY A 553 18.20 7.68 -4.45
CA GLY A 553 18.61 8.72 -5.39
C GLY A 553 17.95 10.08 -5.15
N ARG A 554 18.46 11.11 -5.84
CA ARG A 554 17.91 12.47 -5.78
C ARG A 554 16.72 12.58 -6.73
N PRO A 555 15.50 12.92 -6.25
CA PRO A 555 14.34 13.10 -7.12
C PRO A 555 14.61 14.16 -8.19
N VAL A 556 14.15 13.90 -9.41
CA VAL A 556 14.24 14.84 -10.54
C VAL A 556 13.14 15.88 -10.42
N GLN A 557 13.51 17.15 -10.40
CA GLN A 557 12.59 18.28 -10.37
C GLN A 557 12.01 18.52 -11.76
N VAL A 558 10.69 18.58 -11.88
CA VAL A 558 9.99 18.91 -13.13
C VAL A 558 9.70 20.41 -13.13
N VAL A 559 10.38 21.16 -13.99
CA VAL A 559 10.34 22.62 -14.01
C VAL A 559 9.81 23.12 -15.35
N GLU A 560 8.84 24.03 -15.31
CA GLU A 560 8.28 24.66 -16.52
C GLU A 560 9.29 25.68 -17.11
N ALA A 561 9.78 25.42 -18.32
CA ALA A 561 10.88 26.17 -18.94
C ALA A 561 10.60 27.68 -19.11
N GLY A 562 9.35 28.07 -19.41
CA GLY A 562 8.99 29.47 -19.63
C GLY A 562 8.88 30.33 -18.36
N THR A 563 8.56 29.72 -17.23
CA THR A 563 8.25 30.42 -15.96
C THR A 563 9.23 30.11 -14.84
N GLY A 564 10.03 29.05 -14.96
CA GLY A 564 10.88 28.54 -13.89
C GLY A 564 10.09 27.91 -12.73
N ARG A 565 8.77 27.69 -12.91
CA ARG A 565 7.91 27.15 -11.87
C ARG A 565 8.17 25.66 -11.68
N LEU A 566 8.42 25.25 -10.44
CA LEU A 566 8.46 23.84 -10.05
C LEU A 566 7.04 23.26 -10.10
N LEU A 567 6.82 22.28 -10.97
CA LEU A 567 5.55 21.56 -11.08
C LEU A 567 5.46 20.42 -10.06
N GLY A 568 6.55 19.68 -9.89
CA GLY A 568 6.63 18.53 -8.99
C GLY A 568 7.97 17.83 -9.08
N THR A 569 8.03 16.64 -8.54
CA THR A 569 9.22 15.77 -8.59
C THR A 569 8.87 14.40 -9.14
N VAL A 570 9.83 13.75 -9.77
CA VAL A 570 9.78 12.36 -10.24
C VAL A 570 10.92 11.60 -9.59
N ASP A 571 10.66 10.39 -9.12
CA ASP A 571 11.69 9.56 -8.53
C ASP A 571 12.82 9.28 -9.52
N ALA A 572 14.06 9.25 -9.02
CA ALA A 572 15.23 9.02 -9.86
C ALA A 572 15.10 7.72 -10.67
N GLY A 573 14.48 6.69 -10.06
CA GLY A 573 14.19 5.40 -10.69
C GLY A 573 13.31 5.51 -11.93
N ALA A 574 12.29 6.33 -11.89
CA ALA A 574 11.29 6.50 -12.96
C ALA A 574 11.65 7.62 -13.96
N ALA A 575 12.69 8.42 -13.71
CA ALA A 575 12.97 9.59 -14.51
C ALA A 575 13.27 9.28 -15.99
N HIS A 576 14.08 8.22 -16.25
CA HIS A 576 14.45 7.82 -17.62
C HIS A 576 13.25 7.35 -18.44
N THR A 577 12.22 6.80 -17.80
CA THR A 577 11.02 6.29 -18.50
C THR A 577 9.90 7.31 -18.61
N THR A 578 9.85 8.32 -17.73
CA THR A 578 8.69 9.22 -17.60
C THR A 578 8.97 10.67 -17.97
N VAL A 579 10.21 11.16 -17.83
CA VAL A 579 10.60 12.55 -18.11
C VAL A 579 11.86 12.65 -18.97
N HIS A 580 12.12 11.65 -19.82
CA HIS A 580 13.14 11.73 -20.87
C HIS A 580 12.81 12.81 -21.89
N GLU A 581 13.78 13.29 -22.65
CA GLU A 581 13.56 14.23 -23.73
C GLU A 581 12.50 13.72 -24.72
N GLY A 582 11.53 14.55 -25.07
CA GLY A 582 10.41 14.21 -25.94
C GLY A 582 9.26 13.46 -25.24
N ALA A 583 9.36 13.13 -23.96
CA ALA A 583 8.27 12.48 -23.22
C ALA A 583 7.07 13.42 -23.05
N VAL A 584 5.88 12.84 -23.05
CA VAL A 584 4.63 13.54 -22.71
C VAL A 584 4.32 13.31 -21.24
N HIS A 585 4.50 14.37 -20.44
CA HIS A 585 4.28 14.36 -18.99
C HIS A 585 2.93 14.97 -18.64
N LEU A 586 2.15 14.27 -17.80
CA LEU A 586 0.85 14.75 -17.33
C LEU A 586 0.95 15.24 -15.88
N HIS A 587 0.62 16.52 -15.66
CA HIS A 587 0.59 17.11 -14.32
C HIS A 587 -0.70 17.89 -14.07
N GLN A 588 -1.48 17.52 -13.03
CA GLN A 588 -2.76 18.16 -12.65
C GLN A 588 -3.72 18.36 -13.84
N GLY A 589 -3.89 17.35 -14.69
CA GLY A 589 -4.78 17.37 -15.84
C GLY A 589 -4.24 18.17 -17.04
N ARG A 590 -3.05 18.78 -16.93
CA ARG A 590 -2.38 19.50 -18.01
C ARG A 590 -1.25 18.66 -18.58
N THR A 591 -1.11 18.69 -19.89
CA THR A 591 -0.06 17.96 -20.62
C THR A 591 1.13 18.86 -20.90
N TYR A 592 2.32 18.30 -20.70
CA TYR A 592 3.61 18.96 -20.93
C TYR A 592 4.48 18.06 -21.81
N LEU A 593 5.28 18.68 -22.69
CA LEU A 593 6.33 18.03 -23.44
C LEU A 593 7.67 18.26 -22.74
N VAL A 594 8.42 17.20 -22.46
CA VAL A 594 9.75 17.32 -21.87
C VAL A 594 10.73 17.78 -22.93
N ARG A 595 11.43 18.89 -22.68
CA ARG A 595 12.40 19.51 -23.57
C ARG A 595 13.82 18.99 -23.35
N SER A 596 14.17 18.77 -22.09
CA SER A 596 15.46 18.18 -21.71
C SER A 596 15.38 17.54 -20.34
N LEU A 597 16.21 16.53 -20.13
CA LEU A 597 16.47 15.89 -18.84
C LEU A 597 17.95 16.06 -18.51
N ASP A 598 18.23 16.85 -17.47
CA ASP A 598 19.56 17.01 -16.88
C ASP A 598 19.68 16.06 -15.67
N LEU A 599 20.50 15.03 -15.81
CA LEU A 599 20.73 14.04 -14.78
C LEU A 599 21.72 14.50 -13.70
N GLU A 600 22.64 15.44 -14.02
CA GLU A 600 23.62 15.97 -13.07
C GLU A 600 22.92 16.88 -12.07
N ASP A 601 22.12 17.82 -12.55
CA ASP A 601 21.35 18.73 -11.71
C ASP A 601 20.03 18.13 -11.21
N SER A 602 19.64 16.96 -11.71
CA SER A 602 18.36 16.29 -11.43
C SER A 602 17.15 17.19 -11.76
N VAL A 603 17.13 17.75 -12.99
CA VAL A 603 16.08 18.66 -13.47
C VAL A 603 15.57 18.20 -14.84
N ALA A 604 14.25 18.12 -14.98
CA ALA A 604 13.57 17.96 -16.26
C ALA A 604 12.85 19.27 -16.62
N LEU A 605 13.23 19.88 -17.74
CA LEU A 605 12.55 21.06 -18.26
C LEU A 605 11.38 20.67 -19.13
N VAL A 606 10.21 21.21 -18.85
CA VAL A 606 8.97 20.89 -19.55
C VAL A 606 8.29 22.16 -20.08
N GLU A 607 7.54 22.00 -21.15
CA GLU A 607 6.73 23.05 -21.76
C GLU A 607 5.29 22.58 -21.91
N GLN A 608 4.33 23.45 -21.59
CA GLN A 608 2.92 23.10 -21.74
C GLN A 608 2.60 22.88 -23.22
N ALA A 609 2.02 21.73 -23.54
CA ALA A 609 1.67 21.33 -24.90
C ALA A 609 0.43 20.43 -24.89
N THR A 610 -0.24 20.31 -26.02
CA THR A 610 -1.40 19.42 -26.19
C THR A 610 -1.15 18.45 -27.36
N PRO A 611 -0.16 17.53 -27.26
CA PRO A 611 0.09 16.56 -28.31
C PRO A 611 -1.08 15.61 -28.46
N ALA A 612 -1.40 15.23 -29.71
CA ALA A 612 -2.41 14.22 -30.01
C ALA A 612 -1.92 12.77 -29.78
N TYR A 613 -0.81 12.62 -29.09
CA TYR A 613 -0.17 11.33 -28.80
C TYR A 613 0.33 11.26 -27.35
N SER A 614 0.50 10.06 -26.85
CA SER A 614 1.25 9.73 -25.63
C SER A 614 2.59 9.09 -26.00
N THR A 615 3.52 9.06 -25.03
CA THR A 615 4.83 8.41 -25.19
C THR A 615 4.96 7.20 -24.28
N VAL A 616 5.61 6.15 -24.77
CA VAL A 616 5.93 4.94 -24.03
C VAL A 616 7.41 4.64 -24.23
N ALA A 617 8.21 4.67 -23.17
CA ALA A 617 9.62 4.32 -23.22
C ALA A 617 9.80 2.84 -23.55
N ARG A 618 10.88 2.54 -24.28
CA ARG A 618 11.37 1.17 -24.52
C ARG A 618 12.75 1.03 -23.92
N ASP A 619 12.93 -0.01 -23.15
CA ASP A 619 14.18 -0.30 -22.46
C ASP A 619 14.68 -1.71 -22.78
N THR A 620 15.96 -1.89 -22.54
CA THR A 620 16.63 -3.19 -22.55
C THR A 620 17.12 -3.49 -21.16
N THR A 621 16.91 -4.73 -20.72
CA THR A 621 17.32 -5.18 -19.38
C THR A 621 18.24 -6.37 -19.53
N ALA A 622 19.41 -6.29 -18.89
CA ALA A 622 20.36 -7.40 -18.72
C ALA A 622 20.52 -7.69 -17.22
N ILE A 623 20.78 -8.94 -16.90
CA ILE A 623 20.98 -9.39 -15.53
C ILE A 623 22.24 -10.24 -15.45
N SER A 624 22.99 -10.12 -14.35
CA SER A 624 24.17 -10.94 -14.05
C SER A 624 24.07 -11.45 -12.63
N VAL A 625 24.43 -12.71 -12.40
CA VAL A 625 24.48 -13.31 -11.06
C VAL A 625 25.78 -12.87 -10.38
N LEU A 626 25.67 -12.20 -9.23
CA LEU A 626 26.83 -11.81 -8.42
C LEU A 626 27.18 -12.90 -7.42
N GLU A 627 26.17 -13.45 -6.75
CA GLU A 627 26.34 -14.47 -5.73
C GLU A 627 25.06 -15.33 -5.62
N THR A 628 25.23 -16.64 -5.45
CA THR A 628 24.15 -17.58 -5.18
C THR A 628 24.21 -17.98 -3.72
N ASP A 629 23.25 -17.53 -2.92
CA ASP A 629 23.24 -17.81 -1.48
C ASP A 629 22.63 -19.16 -1.18
N ILE A 630 21.53 -19.48 -1.89
CA ILE A 630 20.80 -20.73 -1.73
C ILE A 630 20.53 -21.32 -3.12
N GLU A 631 20.87 -22.60 -3.25
CA GLU A 631 20.57 -23.37 -4.45
C GLU A 631 19.95 -24.71 -4.04
N VAL A 632 18.82 -25.04 -4.62
CA VAL A 632 18.14 -26.33 -4.40
C VAL A 632 17.87 -27.03 -5.73
N PRO A 633 17.98 -28.35 -5.80
CA PRO A 633 17.56 -29.10 -6.97
C PRO A 633 16.07 -28.87 -7.27
N TRP A 634 15.73 -28.74 -8.55
CA TRP A 634 14.33 -28.60 -9.00
C TRP A 634 14.10 -29.54 -10.19
N GLY A 635 13.94 -30.81 -9.91
CA GLY A 635 14.13 -31.88 -10.89
C GLY A 635 15.58 -31.89 -11.39
N ASP A 636 15.75 -31.95 -12.70
CA ASP A 636 17.08 -31.86 -13.33
C ASP A 636 17.61 -30.42 -13.42
N GLY A 637 16.76 -29.43 -13.22
CA GLY A 637 17.12 -28.00 -13.12
C GLY A 637 17.40 -27.57 -11.68
N ARG A 638 17.46 -26.26 -11.47
CA ARG A 638 17.75 -25.64 -10.16
C ARG A 638 16.81 -24.48 -9.88
N LEU A 639 16.48 -24.32 -8.61
CA LEU A 639 15.90 -23.10 -8.05
C LEU A 639 16.95 -22.44 -7.16
N CYS A 640 17.21 -21.17 -7.42
CA CYS A 640 18.26 -20.42 -6.76
C CYS A 640 17.74 -19.12 -6.17
N TYR A 641 18.40 -18.64 -5.13
CA TYR A 641 18.22 -17.32 -4.54
C TYR A 641 19.57 -16.68 -4.30
N GLY A 642 19.71 -15.39 -4.58
CA GLY A 642 20.98 -14.69 -4.37
C GLY A 642 20.99 -13.23 -4.81
N SER A 643 22.20 -12.71 -4.92
CA SER A 643 22.47 -11.33 -5.34
C SER A 643 22.68 -11.26 -6.85
N VAL A 644 22.08 -10.25 -7.47
CA VAL A 644 22.18 -9.99 -8.91
C VAL A 644 22.47 -8.52 -9.20
N GLU A 645 23.05 -8.26 -10.36
CA GLU A 645 23.17 -6.91 -10.91
C GLU A 645 22.29 -6.81 -12.15
N VAL A 646 21.29 -5.94 -12.08
CA VAL A 646 20.36 -5.66 -13.19
C VAL A 646 20.78 -4.37 -13.85
N THR A 647 21.03 -4.41 -15.16
CA THR A 647 21.33 -3.22 -15.97
C THR A 647 20.15 -2.94 -16.87
N ASN A 648 19.54 -1.78 -16.69
CA ASN A 648 18.43 -1.29 -17.50
C ASN A 648 18.83 -0.02 -18.25
N GLN A 649 18.52 0.05 -19.53
CA GLN A 649 18.76 1.22 -20.37
C GLN A 649 17.54 1.53 -21.23
N VAL A 650 17.01 2.74 -21.09
CA VAL A 650 15.98 3.26 -21.99
C VAL A 650 16.65 3.68 -23.29
N VAL A 651 16.32 2.97 -24.38
CA VAL A 651 16.99 3.10 -25.68
C VAL A 651 16.16 3.88 -26.70
N SER A 652 14.84 3.93 -26.49
CA SER A 652 13.93 4.62 -27.41
C SER A 652 12.58 4.89 -26.72
N PHE A 653 11.71 5.63 -27.39
CA PHE A 653 10.31 5.73 -27.01
C PHE A 653 9.39 5.67 -28.24
N LEU A 654 8.21 5.11 -28.05
CA LEU A 654 7.14 5.07 -29.04
C LEU A 654 6.18 6.24 -28.82
N ARG A 655 5.75 6.87 -29.90
CA ARG A 655 4.62 7.80 -29.90
C ARG A 655 3.37 7.04 -30.29
N ARG A 656 2.36 7.05 -29.41
CA ARG A 656 1.09 6.35 -29.65
C ARG A 656 -0.05 7.35 -29.70
N ARG A 657 -0.89 7.27 -30.72
CA ARG A 657 -2.11 8.09 -30.86
C ARG A 657 -3.03 7.89 -29.67
N LEU A 658 -3.53 8.99 -29.07
CA LEU A 658 -4.30 8.92 -27.82
C LEU A 658 -5.57 8.06 -27.91
N ILE A 659 -6.26 8.07 -29.05
CA ILE A 659 -7.56 7.39 -29.18
C ILE A 659 -7.40 5.96 -29.67
N THR A 660 -6.59 5.74 -30.68
CA THR A 660 -6.47 4.42 -31.35
C THR A 660 -5.34 3.57 -30.78
N GLY A 661 -4.38 4.16 -30.03
CA GLY A 661 -3.18 3.47 -29.58
C GLY A 661 -2.17 3.16 -30.69
N GLU A 662 -2.48 3.57 -31.94
CA GLU A 662 -1.63 3.37 -33.12
C GLU A 662 -0.22 3.94 -32.90
N VAL A 663 0.82 3.16 -33.22
CA VAL A 663 2.21 3.60 -33.14
C VAL A 663 2.49 4.57 -34.30
N LEU A 664 2.72 5.82 -33.96
CA LEU A 664 3.02 6.89 -34.95
C LEU A 664 4.49 6.93 -35.36
N GLY A 665 5.35 6.34 -34.56
CA GLY A 665 6.79 6.28 -34.80
C GLY A 665 7.58 6.01 -33.53
N GLU A 666 8.85 5.65 -33.72
CA GLU A 666 9.84 5.42 -32.68
C GLU A 666 10.95 6.47 -32.76
N THR A 667 11.40 6.96 -31.59
CA THR A 667 12.50 7.90 -31.50
C THR A 667 13.56 7.32 -30.57
N LYS A 668 14.80 7.23 -31.03
CA LYS A 668 15.95 6.75 -30.24
C LYS A 668 16.31 7.76 -29.15
N LEU A 669 16.75 7.24 -28.01
CA LEU A 669 17.28 7.97 -26.86
C LEU A 669 18.70 7.50 -26.59
N ASP A 670 19.53 8.45 -26.14
CA ASP A 670 20.90 8.19 -25.66
C ASP A 670 20.96 8.47 -24.16
N LEU A 671 20.31 7.60 -23.38
CA LEU A 671 20.34 7.69 -21.93
C LEU A 671 21.35 6.69 -21.37
N PRO A 672 22.07 7.05 -20.29
CA PRO A 672 23.02 6.14 -19.68
C PRO A 672 22.32 4.90 -19.11
N PRO A 673 22.98 3.72 -19.13
CA PRO A 673 22.49 2.56 -18.44
C PRO A 673 22.43 2.80 -16.92
N ARG A 674 21.47 2.18 -16.28
CA ARG A 674 21.31 2.20 -14.82
C ARG A 674 21.52 0.80 -14.29
N THR A 675 22.33 0.69 -13.26
CA THR A 675 22.59 -0.58 -12.57
C THR A 675 21.86 -0.61 -11.23
N LEU A 676 21.26 -1.75 -10.96
CA LEU A 676 20.60 -2.06 -9.70
C LEU A 676 21.19 -3.35 -9.14
N ARG A 677 21.87 -3.27 -8.01
CA ARG A 677 22.26 -4.45 -7.24
C ARG A 677 21.16 -4.81 -6.30
N THR A 678 20.59 -6.01 -6.46
CA THR A 678 19.40 -6.42 -5.74
C THR A 678 19.38 -7.93 -5.47
N ARG A 679 18.28 -8.42 -4.94
CA ARG A 679 18.04 -9.84 -4.66
C ARG A 679 17.11 -10.41 -5.72
N ALA A 680 17.35 -11.65 -6.12
CA ALA A 680 16.53 -12.36 -7.09
C ALA A 680 16.31 -13.82 -6.68
N VAL A 681 15.19 -14.35 -7.12
CA VAL A 681 14.94 -15.78 -7.26
C VAL A 681 14.97 -16.11 -8.73
N TRP A 682 15.60 -17.24 -9.10
CA TRP A 682 15.60 -17.71 -10.48
C TRP A 682 15.56 -19.23 -10.56
N TRP A 683 15.00 -19.70 -11.66
CA TRP A 683 15.02 -21.13 -11.98
C TRP A 683 15.60 -21.37 -13.36
N THR A 684 16.28 -22.50 -13.47
CA THR A 684 16.88 -22.98 -14.72
C THR A 684 16.12 -24.18 -15.28
N VAL A 685 16.19 -24.38 -16.56
CA VAL A 685 15.57 -25.51 -17.29
C VAL A 685 16.65 -26.24 -18.08
N THR A 686 16.66 -27.58 -18.00
CA THR A 686 17.60 -28.41 -18.78
C THR A 686 17.03 -28.80 -20.13
N GLU A 687 17.88 -29.32 -21.05
CA GLU A 687 17.44 -29.85 -22.35
C GLU A 687 16.45 -31.00 -22.18
N ASP A 688 16.69 -31.93 -21.26
CA ASP A 688 15.77 -33.04 -20.97
C ASP A 688 14.38 -32.54 -20.53
N GLN A 689 14.34 -31.47 -19.73
CA GLN A 689 13.08 -30.84 -19.31
C GLN A 689 12.40 -30.13 -20.49
N LEU A 690 13.14 -29.52 -21.40
CA LEU A 690 12.59 -28.89 -22.61
C LEU A 690 12.02 -29.94 -23.56
N ASP A 691 12.71 -31.07 -23.75
CA ASP A 691 12.23 -32.20 -24.55
C ASP A 691 10.96 -32.81 -23.95
N ALA A 692 10.94 -33.02 -22.62
CA ALA A 692 9.74 -33.49 -21.91
C ALA A 692 8.56 -32.53 -22.05
N ALA A 693 8.81 -31.21 -22.05
CA ALA A 693 7.83 -30.15 -22.30
C ALA A 693 7.49 -29.99 -23.79
N ARG A 694 8.19 -30.68 -24.73
CA ARG A 694 8.08 -30.49 -26.19
C ARG A 694 8.25 -29.03 -26.60
N ILE A 695 9.27 -28.38 -26.07
CA ILE A 695 9.64 -26.99 -26.37
C ILE A 695 10.85 -27.02 -27.31
N ASN A 696 10.66 -26.55 -28.53
CA ASN A 696 11.72 -26.36 -29.51
C ASN A 696 12.35 -24.95 -29.40
N PRO A 697 13.51 -24.68 -30.01
CA PRO A 697 14.16 -23.37 -29.95
C PRO A 697 13.31 -22.21 -30.44
N GLU A 698 12.36 -22.42 -31.37
CA GLU A 698 11.53 -21.36 -31.95
C GLU A 698 10.52 -20.79 -30.94
N ILE A 699 10.01 -21.64 -30.05
CA ILE A 699 9.01 -21.25 -29.04
C ILE A 699 9.60 -21.01 -27.65
N LEU A 700 10.87 -21.40 -27.43
CA LEU A 700 11.54 -21.35 -26.12
C LEU A 700 11.51 -19.94 -25.52
N GLY A 701 11.96 -18.95 -26.27
CA GLY A 701 11.97 -17.56 -25.81
C GLY A 701 10.58 -17.08 -25.41
N GLY A 702 9.57 -17.37 -26.22
CA GLY A 702 8.18 -16.98 -25.92
C GLY A 702 7.57 -17.75 -24.74
N ALA A 703 7.97 -19.00 -24.52
CA ALA A 703 7.51 -19.81 -23.38
C ALA A 703 8.06 -19.30 -22.05
N LEU A 704 9.37 -19.00 -22.01
CA LEU A 704 10.04 -18.43 -20.84
C LEU A 704 9.46 -17.04 -20.50
N HIS A 705 9.31 -16.18 -21.49
CA HIS A 705 8.81 -14.82 -21.33
C HIS A 705 7.35 -14.79 -20.85
N ALA A 706 6.50 -15.68 -21.37
CA ALA A 706 5.13 -15.82 -20.89
C ALA A 706 5.06 -16.34 -19.44
N ALA A 707 5.94 -17.30 -19.09
CA ALA A 707 6.05 -17.80 -17.71
C ALA A 707 6.54 -16.70 -16.75
N GLU A 708 7.53 -15.90 -17.17
CA GLU A 708 8.01 -14.74 -16.40
C GLU A 708 6.90 -13.74 -16.11
N HIS A 709 6.20 -13.28 -17.13
CA HIS A 709 5.12 -12.29 -16.99
C HIS A 709 4.03 -12.75 -16.02
N ALA A 710 3.58 -13.98 -16.18
CA ALA A 710 2.55 -14.54 -15.30
C ALA A 710 3.08 -14.73 -13.88
N SER A 711 4.33 -15.14 -13.70
CA SER A 711 4.95 -15.30 -12.38
C SER A 711 5.02 -13.97 -11.63
N ILE A 712 5.44 -12.90 -12.30
CA ILE A 712 5.41 -11.53 -11.75
C ILE A 712 3.98 -11.12 -11.39
N GLY A 713 3.01 -11.43 -12.27
CA GLY A 713 1.60 -11.13 -12.04
C GLY A 713 1.02 -11.81 -10.81
N MET A 714 1.45 -13.04 -10.52
CA MET A 714 0.95 -13.86 -9.42
C MET A 714 1.70 -13.68 -8.10
N LEU A 715 2.94 -13.14 -8.11
CA LEU A 715 3.77 -13.01 -6.90
C LEU A 715 3.12 -12.21 -5.77
N PRO A 716 2.33 -11.13 -6.01
CA PRO A 716 1.64 -10.40 -4.94
C PRO A 716 0.73 -11.25 -4.05
N LEU A 717 0.31 -12.43 -4.49
CA LEU A 717 -0.47 -13.38 -3.70
C LEU A 717 0.36 -14.05 -2.60
N PHE A 718 1.67 -14.18 -2.78
CA PHE A 718 2.61 -14.90 -1.92
C PHE A 718 3.53 -13.99 -1.13
N ALA A 719 3.86 -12.83 -1.70
CA ALA A 719 4.67 -11.80 -1.07
C ALA A 719 3.87 -10.48 -1.05
N THR A 720 3.93 -9.73 0.04
CA THR A 720 3.20 -8.45 0.22
C THR A 720 3.81 -7.33 -0.62
N CYS A 721 3.96 -7.55 -1.94
CA CYS A 721 4.51 -6.60 -2.90
C CYS A 721 3.43 -6.03 -3.82
N ASP A 722 3.71 -4.87 -4.42
CA ASP A 722 3.00 -4.45 -5.62
C ASP A 722 3.74 -5.01 -6.86
N ARG A 723 3.01 -5.22 -7.95
CA ARG A 723 3.60 -5.61 -9.24
C ARG A 723 4.74 -4.68 -9.68
N TRP A 724 4.74 -3.42 -9.20
CA TRP A 724 5.77 -2.44 -9.53
C TRP A 724 7.02 -2.55 -8.66
N ASP A 725 6.96 -3.28 -7.54
CA ASP A 725 8.10 -3.52 -6.63
C ASP A 725 9.03 -4.62 -7.13
N ILE A 726 8.64 -5.36 -8.17
CA ILE A 726 9.36 -6.51 -8.72
C ILE A 726 9.57 -6.39 -10.21
N GLY A 727 10.67 -6.93 -10.70
CA GLY A 727 10.98 -7.06 -12.12
C GLY A 727 11.30 -8.50 -12.50
N GLY A 728 11.44 -8.77 -13.78
CA GLY A 728 11.88 -10.05 -14.27
C GLY A 728 12.67 -9.96 -15.56
N VAL A 729 13.40 -11.02 -15.85
CA VAL A 729 14.15 -11.23 -17.08
C VAL A 729 14.14 -12.71 -17.40
N SER A 730 13.81 -13.04 -18.63
CA SER A 730 13.90 -14.40 -19.15
C SER A 730 14.88 -14.50 -20.31
N VAL A 731 15.79 -15.46 -20.25
CA VAL A 731 16.86 -15.62 -21.23
C VAL A 731 16.94 -17.07 -21.69
N PRO A 732 16.84 -17.33 -23.02
CA PRO A 732 16.94 -18.69 -23.55
C PRO A 732 18.30 -19.39 -23.31
N LEU A 733 19.37 -18.63 -23.16
CA LEU A 733 20.69 -19.11 -22.76
C LEU A 733 21.40 -18.00 -21.97
N HIS A 734 21.36 -18.11 -20.66
CA HIS A 734 21.97 -17.10 -19.78
C HIS A 734 23.47 -17.34 -19.61
N PRO A 735 24.33 -16.32 -19.72
CA PRO A 735 25.80 -16.51 -19.72
C PRO A 735 26.33 -17.10 -18.41
N ASP A 736 25.75 -16.80 -17.26
CA ASP A 736 26.27 -17.25 -15.95
C ASP A 736 25.75 -18.65 -15.59
N THR A 737 24.50 -18.98 -15.97
CA THR A 737 23.91 -20.30 -15.67
C THR A 737 24.14 -21.33 -16.78
N LEU A 738 24.44 -20.89 -18.02
CA LEU A 738 24.59 -21.68 -19.22
C LEU A 738 23.33 -22.50 -19.60
N LEU A 739 22.19 -22.09 -19.08
CA LEU A 739 20.88 -22.72 -19.25
C LEU A 739 19.80 -21.67 -19.54
N PRO A 740 18.66 -22.08 -20.12
CA PRO A 740 17.46 -21.28 -20.13
C PRO A 740 17.06 -20.90 -18.70
N THR A 741 16.92 -19.61 -18.44
CA THR A 741 16.73 -19.10 -17.07
C THR A 741 15.67 -18.02 -17.04
N VAL A 742 14.84 -18.07 -16.00
CA VAL A 742 13.89 -17.01 -15.66
C VAL A 742 14.26 -16.44 -14.29
N PHE A 743 14.47 -15.13 -14.24
CA PHE A 743 14.73 -14.38 -13.04
C PHE A 743 13.52 -13.56 -12.64
N VAL A 744 13.24 -13.50 -11.34
CA VAL A 744 12.33 -12.53 -10.73
C VAL A 744 13.07 -11.85 -9.60
N TYR A 745 13.16 -10.52 -9.63
CA TYR A 745 14.01 -9.74 -8.74
C TYR A 745 13.26 -8.59 -8.07
N ASP A 746 13.73 -8.19 -6.90
CA ASP A 746 13.23 -7.03 -6.18
C ASP A 746 13.63 -5.74 -6.90
N GLY A 747 12.70 -4.83 -7.14
CA GLY A 747 12.93 -3.55 -7.83
C GLY A 747 13.68 -2.50 -7.00
N HIS A 748 14.23 -2.88 -5.85
CA HIS A 748 14.86 -1.99 -4.88
C HIS A 748 16.32 -2.37 -4.60
N PRO A 749 17.19 -1.39 -4.37
CA PRO A 749 18.59 -1.66 -4.01
C PRO A 749 18.70 -2.56 -2.78
N GLY A 750 19.50 -3.63 -2.89
CA GLY A 750 19.72 -4.61 -1.83
C GLY A 750 18.53 -5.55 -1.58
N GLY A 751 17.42 -5.37 -2.30
CA GLY A 751 16.21 -6.15 -2.14
C GLY A 751 15.23 -5.58 -1.08
N ALA A 752 14.02 -6.11 -1.10
CA ALA A 752 12.96 -5.78 -0.14
C ALA A 752 12.43 -7.01 0.61
N GLY A 753 13.00 -8.19 0.29
CA GLY A 753 12.63 -9.50 0.84
C GLY A 753 11.56 -10.24 0.04
N PHE A 754 11.09 -9.69 -1.08
CA PHE A 754 10.05 -10.32 -1.90
C PHE A 754 10.60 -11.52 -2.67
N ALA A 755 11.82 -11.42 -3.22
CA ALA A 755 12.49 -12.53 -3.90
C ALA A 755 12.82 -13.69 -2.94
N GLU A 756 13.20 -13.39 -1.68
CA GLU A 756 13.40 -14.39 -0.63
C GLU A 756 12.09 -15.14 -0.34
N ARG A 757 11.00 -14.39 -0.17
CA ARG A 757 9.68 -14.99 0.04
C ARG A 757 9.24 -15.83 -1.15
N ALA A 758 9.46 -15.35 -2.38
CA ALA A 758 9.17 -16.11 -3.60
C ALA A 758 9.95 -17.43 -3.66
N PHE A 759 11.22 -17.44 -3.26
CA PHE A 759 12.02 -18.66 -3.16
C PHE A 759 11.40 -19.67 -2.20
N HIS A 760 11.04 -19.25 -0.98
CA HIS A 760 10.45 -20.13 0.03
C HIS A 760 9.04 -20.62 -0.32
N THR A 761 8.31 -19.93 -1.17
CA THR A 761 6.96 -20.30 -1.62
C THR A 761 6.92 -20.71 -3.09
N ALA A 762 8.06 -21.00 -3.69
CA ALA A 762 8.21 -21.18 -5.14
C ALA A 762 7.25 -22.22 -5.74
N ARG A 763 7.03 -23.33 -5.03
CA ARG A 763 6.13 -24.40 -5.49
C ARG A 763 4.70 -23.90 -5.63
N ASP A 764 4.16 -23.28 -4.58
CA ASP A 764 2.79 -22.79 -4.57
C ASP A 764 2.61 -21.63 -5.55
N TRP A 765 3.59 -20.72 -5.58
CA TRP A 765 3.63 -19.61 -6.52
C TRP A 765 3.62 -20.04 -7.99
N LEU A 766 4.54 -20.95 -8.38
CA LEU A 766 4.60 -21.42 -9.77
C LEU A 766 3.42 -22.33 -10.12
N THR A 767 2.81 -23.03 -9.14
CA THR A 767 1.56 -23.79 -9.34
C THR A 767 0.42 -22.85 -9.68
N ALA A 768 0.19 -21.82 -8.89
CA ALA A 768 -0.82 -20.80 -9.14
C ALA A 768 -0.57 -20.05 -10.46
N THR A 769 0.71 -19.77 -10.78
CA THR A 769 1.10 -19.18 -12.08
C THR A 769 0.68 -20.06 -13.26
N ARG A 770 0.98 -21.37 -13.20
CA ARG A 770 0.58 -22.32 -14.24
C ARG A 770 -0.95 -22.40 -14.37
N GLU A 771 -1.67 -22.43 -13.26
CA GLU A 771 -3.13 -22.51 -13.22
C GLU A 771 -3.75 -21.25 -13.82
N ALA A 772 -3.26 -20.05 -13.46
CA ALA A 772 -3.71 -18.79 -14.02
C ALA A 772 -3.55 -18.73 -15.56
N ILE A 773 -2.45 -19.27 -16.09
CA ILE A 773 -2.27 -19.34 -17.56
C ILE A 773 -3.19 -20.40 -18.17
N ALA A 774 -3.30 -21.58 -17.56
CA ALA A 774 -4.00 -22.73 -18.12
C ALA A 774 -5.53 -22.57 -18.11
N SER A 775 -6.08 -21.94 -17.08
CA SER A 775 -7.52 -21.70 -16.92
C SER A 775 -8.07 -20.59 -17.83
N CYS A 776 -7.21 -19.70 -18.33
CA CYS A 776 -7.67 -18.64 -19.23
C CYS A 776 -8.11 -19.19 -20.59
N GLU A 777 -9.30 -18.82 -21.04
CA GLU A 777 -9.90 -19.34 -22.30
C GLU A 777 -9.30 -18.77 -23.58
N CYS A 778 -8.46 -17.73 -23.51
CA CYS A 778 -7.85 -17.14 -24.71
C CYS A 778 -6.89 -18.11 -25.42
N ASP A 779 -6.78 -18.02 -26.74
CA ASP A 779 -5.94 -18.95 -27.52
C ASP A 779 -4.44 -18.64 -27.46
N ALA A 780 -4.04 -17.37 -27.59
CA ALA A 780 -2.65 -16.97 -27.79
C ALA A 780 -2.03 -16.17 -26.63
N GLY A 781 -2.85 -15.72 -25.71
CA GLY A 781 -2.47 -14.89 -24.57
C GLY A 781 -3.21 -13.56 -24.53
N CYS A 782 -3.56 -13.09 -23.32
CA CYS A 782 -4.30 -11.85 -23.09
C CYS A 782 -3.81 -11.20 -21.79
N PRO A 783 -4.28 -10.00 -21.45
CA PRO A 783 -3.95 -9.34 -20.18
C PRO A 783 -4.29 -10.16 -18.93
N SER A 784 -5.36 -10.99 -19.00
CA SER A 784 -5.76 -11.89 -17.89
C SER A 784 -4.82 -13.07 -17.64
N CYS A 785 -3.78 -13.30 -18.47
CA CYS A 785 -2.90 -14.46 -18.28
C CYS A 785 -1.40 -14.15 -18.46
N ILE A 786 -0.94 -13.79 -19.66
CA ILE A 786 0.50 -13.67 -19.96
C ILE A 786 0.95 -12.29 -20.47
N GLN A 787 0.04 -11.41 -20.88
CA GLN A 787 0.44 -10.08 -21.32
C GLN A 787 0.72 -9.16 -20.12
N SER A 788 1.84 -8.44 -20.16
CA SER A 788 2.24 -7.50 -19.13
C SER A 788 2.25 -6.06 -19.63
N PRO A 789 1.62 -5.11 -18.93
CA PRO A 789 1.70 -3.69 -19.27
C PRO A 789 3.11 -3.10 -19.05
N LYS A 790 3.99 -3.82 -18.37
CA LYS A 790 5.38 -3.43 -18.09
C LYS A 790 6.38 -3.93 -19.15
N CYS A 791 5.92 -4.75 -20.08
CA CYS A 791 6.84 -5.37 -21.03
C CYS A 791 7.51 -4.35 -21.96
N GLY A 792 8.81 -4.18 -21.83
CA GLY A 792 9.64 -3.33 -22.69
C GLY A 792 9.67 -3.79 -24.16
N ASN A 793 9.43 -5.08 -24.42
CA ASN A 793 9.41 -5.70 -25.73
C ASN A 793 8.02 -5.68 -26.40
N GLY A 794 7.00 -5.04 -25.79
CA GLY A 794 5.64 -4.99 -26.35
C GLY A 794 4.97 -6.36 -26.41
N ASN A 795 5.18 -7.22 -25.43
CA ASN A 795 4.61 -8.55 -25.33
C ASN A 795 5.00 -9.49 -26.51
N ASP A 796 6.24 -9.40 -27.02
CA ASP A 796 6.74 -10.17 -28.15
C ASP A 796 8.17 -10.67 -27.92
N PRO A 797 8.45 -11.99 -28.12
CA PRO A 797 7.47 -13.06 -28.35
C PRO A 797 6.81 -13.53 -27.04
N LEU A 798 5.56 -14.02 -27.11
CA LEU A 798 4.89 -14.75 -26.05
C LEU A 798 4.33 -16.07 -26.59
N HIS A 799 4.41 -17.15 -25.79
CA HIS A 799 3.88 -18.46 -26.19
C HIS A 799 3.15 -19.16 -25.02
N LYS A 800 1.83 -18.95 -24.93
CA LYS A 800 0.96 -19.40 -23.83
C LYS A 800 1.08 -20.90 -23.55
N ARG A 801 0.86 -21.74 -24.58
CA ARG A 801 0.88 -23.21 -24.43
C ARG A 801 2.27 -23.73 -24.03
N GLY A 802 3.34 -23.05 -24.51
CA GLY A 802 4.71 -23.35 -24.13
C GLY A 802 4.95 -23.08 -22.63
N ALA A 803 4.51 -21.94 -22.12
CA ALA A 803 4.62 -21.59 -20.69
C ALA A 803 3.93 -22.62 -19.78
N VAL A 804 2.70 -23.04 -20.10
CA VAL A 804 1.98 -24.07 -19.34
C VAL A 804 2.75 -25.41 -19.33
N ARG A 805 3.26 -25.86 -20.48
CA ARG A 805 4.05 -27.10 -20.56
C ARG A 805 5.37 -26.99 -19.80
N LEU A 806 6.06 -25.88 -19.92
CA LEU A 806 7.29 -25.60 -19.19
C LEU A 806 7.08 -25.67 -17.67
N LEU A 807 6.13 -24.89 -17.15
CA LEU A 807 5.81 -24.88 -15.73
C LEU A 807 5.31 -26.26 -15.23
N THR A 808 4.60 -27.02 -16.09
CA THR A 808 4.13 -28.38 -15.73
C THR A 808 5.32 -29.33 -15.52
N VAL A 809 6.32 -29.32 -16.39
CA VAL A 809 7.52 -30.16 -16.25
C VAL A 809 8.34 -29.72 -15.06
N LEU A 810 8.52 -28.42 -14.90
CA LEU A 810 9.25 -27.83 -13.76
C LEU A 810 8.64 -28.25 -12.40
N LEU A 811 7.32 -28.18 -12.28
CA LEU A 811 6.60 -28.54 -11.04
C LEU A 811 6.58 -30.04 -10.73
N ARG A 812 6.65 -30.92 -11.76
CA ARG A 812 6.81 -32.37 -11.55
C ARG A 812 8.16 -32.66 -10.86
N GLY A 813 9.23 -32.04 -11.33
CA GLY A 813 10.54 -32.18 -10.71
C GLY A 813 10.60 -31.69 -9.25
N ALA A 814 9.82 -30.66 -8.91
CA ALA A 814 9.70 -30.18 -7.54
C ALA A 814 9.07 -31.19 -6.56
N ALA A 815 8.22 -32.10 -7.08
CA ALA A 815 7.55 -33.12 -6.27
C ALA A 815 8.49 -34.25 -5.85
N GLU A 816 9.56 -34.49 -6.58
CA GLU A 816 10.54 -35.55 -6.34
C GLU A 816 11.66 -35.11 -5.38
N ALA A 817 11.89 -33.79 -5.24
CA ALA A 817 12.94 -33.21 -4.38
C ALA A 817 12.52 -32.94 -2.93
N GLY A 818 11.25 -33.12 -2.54
CA GLY A 818 10.69 -33.01 -1.19
C GLY A 818 10.56 -34.37 -0.56
#